data_58e2f76e215c321d26ed01556d7c4c82
#
_entry.id   58e2f76e215c321d26ed01556d7c4c82
#
_cell.length_a   1.000
_cell.length_b   1.000
_cell.length_c   1.000
_cell.angle_alpha   90.00
_cell.angle_beta   90.00
_cell.angle_gamma   90.00
#
_symmetry.space_group_name_H-M   'P 1'
#
loop_
_entity.id
_entity.type
_entity.pdbx_description
1 polymer ?
#
loop_
_entity_poly.entity_id
_entity_poly.type
_entity_poly.pdbx_seq_one_letter_code
_entity_poly.pdbx_strand_id
1 'polypeptide(L)'
;MSNNDHTPSTNAASLAGDTVPGKPGAATPSVEEPQAPANPPRDTDAQQGPAPVSPTGCPFHVGAGSAAEVDPRAQQGKYLTTSQGARLGETSKSLRAGERGPLLMQDHHFREKITHFDHERIPERVVHARGVGAHGTFVANGNASKISKAAVFKKDKETPVFVRFSTVLGSRGSADSVRDTRGWATKFYTEEGNWDLVGNNIPVFFIQDAIKFPDVIHAGKPHPDREIPQAQSAHDTFWDFVGLHTEATHHTLWNMSDRGIPRSLRMMEGFGIHTFRFINDAGETTLVKFHWKPKFGVHSQVWEEAQITGGMDPDFHRRDLFDAIEAGAYPQWDLGVQVFPDTEDQMFEGIDLLDPTKLVPEELAPVEIIGTMTLNKNPRNYFEEVEQVAFCPSHLPPGIDVTADPLLQGRLFSYLDTQISRLGGPNFAQLPINRPQTPVNDNLRDGMHQVGSHTGVAPYKPNSLDENAPAEATVDEGAFIDVPVAVSGEITRELPASFDDHFSQARLFYISLTELEQYHLTEALSFELGKCYEEAVKVRYLDVLAHVDQKLAETVADNLGLPHPAAQEVADVQPSKALSQIGGTWPIDGRQVGILISTDLDDDAAKAVGKLVDDLFAAGTTPLLVAEKGGTVSLGGKDVSISRTYLTASSIEFDAAVVVNPPAKTDVNTILSELERHKKAIVAVGDAGKQALEAARVQADQPGIVAVDTADKAADPVKELLASHRVWDR
;
A
#
# COMPACT_ATOMS: atom_id res chain seq x y z
N MET A 1 -25.04 35.41 61.26
CA MET A 1 -26.10 34.62 61.94
C MET A 1 -26.16 33.33 61.07
N SER A 2 -25.85 32.17 61.49
CA SER A 2 -25.40 31.52 62.71
C SER A 2 -24.43 30.42 62.39
N ASN A 3 -23.40 30.30 63.20
CA ASN A 3 -22.44 29.20 63.23
C ASN A 3 -23.12 27.84 63.42
N ASN A 4 -22.57 26.78 62.90
CA ASN A 4 -22.50 25.51 63.61
C ASN A 4 -21.20 24.76 63.23
N ASP A 5 -20.31 24.75 64.21
CA ASP A 5 -19.19 23.87 64.39
C ASP A 5 -19.62 22.42 64.50
N HIS A 6 -18.93 21.49 63.79
CA HIS A 6 -18.85 20.11 64.24
C HIS A 6 -17.39 19.59 64.08
N THR A 7 -16.76 19.52 65.26
CA THR A 7 -15.52 18.79 65.50
C THR A 7 -15.72 17.28 65.38
N PRO A 8 -14.76 16.52 64.85
CA PRO A 8 -14.81 15.08 64.86
C PRO A 8 -14.25 14.47 66.12
N SER A 9 -15.05 13.59 66.73
CA SER A 9 -14.65 12.78 67.85
C SER A 9 -13.66 11.69 67.47
N THR A 10 -12.56 11.68 68.18
CA THR A 10 -11.62 10.57 68.28
C THR A 10 -12.20 9.38 69.03
N ASN A 11 -12.21 8.20 68.44
CA ASN A 11 -12.26 6.95 69.17
C ASN A 11 -11.18 6.02 68.69
N ALA A 12 -10.08 5.97 69.42
CA ALA A 12 -9.11 4.92 69.37
C ALA A 12 -9.57 3.73 70.17
N ALA A 13 -9.88 2.62 69.57
CA ALA A 13 -10.02 1.35 70.26
C ALA A 13 -8.83 0.46 69.88
N SER A 14 -7.96 0.25 70.85
CA SER A 14 -6.90 -0.73 70.82
C SER A 14 -7.48 -2.13 70.84
N LEU A 15 -7.11 -2.97 69.88
CA LEU A 15 -7.20 -4.39 69.99
C LEU A 15 -5.76 -4.94 69.97
N ALA A 16 -5.25 -5.16 71.18
CA ALA A 16 -4.17 -6.08 71.42
C ALA A 16 -4.76 -7.51 71.46
N GLY A 17 -4.20 -8.41 70.67
CA GLY A 17 -4.66 -9.79 70.68
C GLY A 17 -3.76 -10.66 69.84
N ASP A 18 -2.94 -11.42 70.53
CA ASP A 18 -2.40 -12.71 70.22
C ASP A 18 -1.37 -12.86 69.08
N THR A 19 -0.13 -12.87 69.53
CA THR A 19 1.02 -13.48 68.86
C THR A 19 0.87 -15.01 68.81
N VAL A 20 0.68 -15.55 67.59
CA VAL A 20 0.88 -16.97 67.32
C VAL A 20 2.39 -17.17 67.06
N PRO A 21 3.08 -18.13 67.75
CA PRO A 21 4.50 -18.39 67.48
C PRO A 21 4.68 -18.97 66.08
N GLY A 22 5.49 -18.28 65.26
CA GLY A 22 5.84 -18.73 63.95
C GLY A 22 6.66 -20.02 63.99
N LYS A 23 6.28 -21.00 63.20
CA LYS A 23 7.16 -22.13 62.82
C LYS A 23 8.33 -21.56 62.02
N PRO A 24 9.57 -22.11 62.16
CA PRO A 24 10.70 -21.72 61.38
C PRO A 24 10.40 -22.01 59.90
N GLY A 25 10.56 -20.98 59.06
CA GLY A 25 10.28 -21.06 57.65
C GLY A 25 11.12 -22.12 56.94
N ALA A 26 10.46 -22.99 56.24
CA ALA A 26 11.11 -23.73 55.17
C ALA A 26 11.59 -22.72 54.12
N ALA A 27 12.86 -22.72 53.83
CA ALA A 27 13.43 -21.92 52.74
C ALA A 27 12.65 -22.25 51.47
N THR A 28 11.97 -21.28 50.92
CA THR A 28 11.44 -21.36 49.56
C THR A 28 12.63 -21.54 48.64
N PRO A 29 12.65 -22.57 47.76
CA PRO A 29 13.70 -22.72 46.79
C PRO A 29 13.69 -21.43 45.96
N SER A 30 14.84 -20.79 45.84
CA SER A 30 15.06 -19.70 44.90
C SER A 30 14.78 -20.27 43.50
N VAL A 31 13.64 -19.90 42.90
CA VAL A 31 13.43 -20.09 41.48
C VAL A 31 14.48 -19.19 40.84
N GLU A 32 15.55 -19.76 40.29
CA GLU A 32 16.41 -19.03 39.36
C GLU A 32 15.51 -18.51 38.28
N GLU A 33 15.38 -17.18 38.21
CA GLU A 33 14.74 -16.54 37.04
C GLU A 33 15.45 -17.06 35.80
N PRO A 34 14.75 -17.62 34.80
CA PRO A 34 15.39 -17.99 33.55
C PRO A 34 16.08 -16.73 33.00
N GLN A 35 17.41 -16.78 33.00
CA GLN A 35 18.18 -15.75 32.32
C GLN A 35 17.67 -15.72 30.87
N ALA A 36 17.11 -14.57 30.44
CA ALA A 36 16.83 -14.38 29.04
C ALA A 36 18.08 -14.78 28.26
N PRO A 37 17.96 -15.60 27.21
CA PRO A 37 19.13 -16.01 26.44
C PRO A 37 19.87 -14.75 26.05
N ALA A 38 21.14 -14.66 26.44
CA ALA A 38 22.00 -13.56 26.05
C ALA A 38 21.94 -13.50 24.52
N ASN A 39 21.55 -12.36 23.97
CA ASN A 39 21.63 -12.16 22.54
C ASN A 39 23.03 -12.56 22.12
N PRO A 40 23.19 -13.48 21.15
CA PRO A 40 24.51 -13.85 20.69
C PRO A 40 25.26 -12.56 20.30
N PRO A 41 26.56 -12.44 20.63
CA PRO A 41 27.33 -11.27 20.25
C PRO A 41 27.20 -11.09 18.75
N ARG A 42 26.78 -9.91 18.30
CA ARG A 42 26.82 -9.56 16.89
C ARG A 42 28.29 -9.57 16.48
N ASP A 43 28.65 -10.54 15.68
CA ASP A 43 29.98 -10.67 15.13
C ASP A 43 30.17 -9.56 14.10
N THR A 44 30.85 -8.48 14.47
CA THR A 44 31.14 -7.34 13.61
C THR A 44 32.21 -7.65 12.56
N ASP A 45 32.83 -8.84 12.63
CA ASP A 45 33.91 -9.29 11.75
C ASP A 45 33.51 -10.46 10.85
N ALA A 46 32.21 -10.78 10.72
CA ALA A 46 31.77 -11.80 9.80
C ALA A 46 32.06 -11.35 8.37
N GLN A 47 33.17 -11.85 7.84
CA GLN A 47 33.45 -11.84 6.41
C GLN A 47 32.23 -12.39 5.67
N GLN A 48 31.88 -11.74 4.56
CA GLN A 48 30.78 -12.08 3.67
C GLN A 48 30.86 -13.53 3.21
N GLY A 49 30.28 -14.44 4.00
CA GLY A 49 29.87 -15.75 3.54
C GLY A 49 28.45 -15.64 2.97
N PRO A 50 28.00 -16.58 2.13
CA PRO A 50 26.64 -16.59 1.66
C PRO A 50 25.67 -16.56 2.86
N ALA A 51 24.71 -15.63 2.83
CA ALA A 51 23.73 -15.47 3.89
C ALA A 51 23.02 -16.80 4.20
N PRO A 52 22.75 -17.10 5.47
CA PRO A 52 22.00 -18.31 5.82
C PRO A 52 20.61 -18.23 5.18
N VAL A 53 20.27 -19.25 4.41
CA VAL A 53 18.94 -19.41 3.82
C VAL A 53 17.96 -19.66 4.96
N SER A 54 16.87 -18.89 5.02
CA SER A 54 15.75 -19.14 5.93
C SER A 54 15.28 -20.60 5.79
N PRO A 55 14.75 -21.24 6.85
CA PRO A 55 14.16 -22.57 6.76
C PRO A 55 13.05 -22.71 5.70
N THR A 56 12.50 -21.58 5.22
CA THR A 56 11.52 -21.50 4.14
C THR A 56 12.14 -21.25 2.76
N GLY A 57 13.48 -21.27 2.66
CA GLY A 57 14.17 -21.02 1.39
C GLY A 57 14.28 -19.53 1.01
N CYS A 58 13.81 -18.61 1.85
CA CYS A 58 13.88 -17.17 1.60
C CYS A 58 15.30 -16.63 1.95
N PRO A 59 16.10 -16.18 0.99
CA PRO A 59 17.41 -15.61 1.27
C PRO A 59 17.25 -14.20 1.84
N PHE A 60 17.63 -14.01 3.10
CA PHE A 60 17.75 -12.68 3.69
C PHE A 60 18.97 -11.96 3.11
N HIS A 61 18.80 -11.23 2.04
CA HIS A 61 19.82 -10.30 1.57
C HIS A 61 19.64 -8.95 2.26
N VAL A 62 20.50 -8.68 3.22
CA VAL A 62 20.76 -7.30 3.64
C VAL A 62 21.64 -6.67 2.57
N GLY A 63 21.01 -6.20 1.50
CA GLY A 63 21.72 -5.53 0.41
C GLY A 63 22.40 -4.25 0.90
N ALA A 64 23.69 -4.14 0.64
CA ALA A 64 24.42 -2.91 0.82
C ALA A 64 23.96 -1.90 -0.23
N GLY A 65 23.63 -0.69 0.19
CA GLY A 65 23.54 0.47 -0.69
C GLY A 65 22.15 1.05 -0.86
N SER A 66 21.72 1.89 0.04
CA SER A 66 20.87 3.03 -0.27
C SER A 66 21.56 4.29 0.22
N ALA A 67 21.34 5.40 -0.49
CA ALA A 67 21.99 6.67 -0.26
C ALA A 67 21.63 7.37 1.07
N ALA A 68 20.70 6.87 1.85
CA ALA A 68 20.53 7.30 3.23
C ALA A 68 21.65 6.67 4.06
N GLU A 69 22.73 7.36 4.26
CA GLU A 69 23.68 7.01 5.31
C GLU A 69 22.90 6.96 6.62
N VAL A 70 22.76 5.74 7.17
CA VAL A 70 22.33 5.55 8.56
C VAL A 70 23.30 6.37 9.40
N ASP A 71 22.81 7.17 10.36
CA ASP A 71 23.69 7.84 11.31
C ASP A 71 24.71 6.81 11.82
N PRO A 72 25.99 6.97 11.48
CA PRO A 72 27.00 5.97 11.80
C PRO A 72 27.15 5.74 13.30
N ARG A 73 26.52 6.58 14.13
CA ARG A 73 26.50 6.47 15.60
C ARG A 73 25.33 5.60 16.10
N ALA A 74 24.29 5.40 15.30
CA ALA A 74 23.13 4.62 15.70
C ALA A 74 23.48 3.13 15.72
N GLN A 75 23.14 2.45 16.82
CA GLN A 75 23.33 1.02 17.02
C GLN A 75 24.79 0.51 16.93
N GLN A 76 25.76 1.37 17.09
CA GLN A 76 27.16 1.00 17.21
C GLN A 76 27.53 0.71 18.67
N GLY A 77 28.38 -0.30 18.85
CA GLY A 77 28.91 -0.66 20.14
C GLY A 77 28.15 -1.77 20.85
N LYS A 78 28.78 -2.29 21.92
CA LYS A 78 28.39 -3.49 22.66
C LYS A 78 27.38 -3.22 23.78
N TYR A 79 27.30 -1.98 24.26
CA TYR A 79 26.59 -1.64 25.49
C TYR A 79 25.41 -0.72 25.22
N LEU A 80 24.34 -0.87 26.01
CA LEU A 80 23.27 0.11 26.05
C LEU A 80 23.79 1.41 26.63
N THR A 81 23.29 2.53 26.10
CA THR A 81 23.66 3.89 26.55
C THR A 81 22.42 4.75 26.74
N THR A 82 22.57 5.85 27.46
CA THR A 82 21.66 6.99 27.40
C THR A 82 21.69 7.64 26.03
N SER A 83 20.76 8.54 25.71
CA SER A 83 20.80 9.36 24.50
C SER A 83 22.06 10.25 24.39
N GLN A 84 22.73 10.51 25.53
CA GLN A 84 23.98 11.28 25.62
C GLN A 84 25.23 10.40 25.57
N GLY A 85 25.09 9.07 25.34
CA GLY A 85 26.20 8.15 25.15
C GLY A 85 26.77 7.54 26.45
N ALA A 86 26.23 7.82 27.63
CA ALA A 86 26.65 7.21 28.88
C ALA A 86 26.19 5.75 28.97
N ARG A 87 27.09 4.83 29.32
CA ARG A 87 26.77 3.40 29.41
C ARG A 87 25.86 3.10 30.61
N LEU A 88 24.85 2.23 30.38
CA LEU A 88 23.87 1.82 31.37
C LEU A 88 24.26 0.48 31.99
N GLY A 89 24.16 0.39 33.31
CA GLY A 89 24.45 -0.84 34.05
C GLY A 89 23.20 -1.66 34.36
N GLU A 90 22.03 -1.00 34.51
CA GLU A 90 20.75 -1.65 34.83
C GLU A 90 19.62 -0.94 34.08
N THR A 91 18.75 -1.70 33.42
CA THR A 91 17.65 -1.15 32.63
C THR A 91 16.29 -1.84 32.88
N SER A 92 16.30 -2.87 33.76
CA SER A 92 15.09 -3.63 34.11
C SER A 92 14.38 -3.09 35.33
N LYS A 93 15.08 -2.32 36.19
CA LYS A 93 14.57 -1.78 37.44
C LYS A 93 14.89 -0.30 37.56
N SER A 94 13.91 0.47 38.00
CA SER A 94 14.10 1.90 38.30
C SER A 94 14.79 2.10 39.63
N LEU A 95 15.53 3.20 39.78
CA LEU A 95 16.17 3.59 41.03
C LEU A 95 15.14 3.90 42.12
N ARG A 96 15.33 3.36 43.31
CA ARG A 96 14.39 3.50 44.47
C ARG A 96 15.11 3.87 45.74
N ALA A 97 14.37 4.51 46.65
CA ALA A 97 14.82 4.74 48.03
C ALA A 97 14.42 3.55 48.90
N GLY A 98 15.25 2.48 48.87
CA GLY A 98 14.94 1.22 49.55
C GLY A 98 14.08 0.29 48.70
N GLU A 99 14.04 -1.00 49.05
CA GLU A 99 13.43 -2.08 48.26
C GLU A 99 11.95 -1.84 47.94
N ARG A 100 11.19 -1.29 48.88
CA ARG A 100 9.76 -0.96 48.77
C ARG A 100 9.46 0.53 48.74
N GLY A 101 10.52 1.35 48.63
CA GLY A 101 10.40 2.80 48.66
C GLY A 101 10.00 3.41 47.29
N PRO A 102 9.83 4.73 47.27
CA PRO A 102 9.45 5.44 46.05
C PRO A 102 10.55 5.44 44.99
N LEU A 103 10.13 5.58 43.71
CA LEU A 103 11.03 5.81 42.59
C LEU A 103 11.70 7.20 42.75
N LEU A 104 12.94 7.30 42.33
CA LEU A 104 13.72 8.54 42.37
C LEU A 104 13.86 9.16 40.98
N MET A 105 13.45 10.41 40.86
CA MET A 105 13.56 11.16 39.58
C MET A 105 15.00 11.48 39.18
N GLN A 106 15.99 11.20 40.01
CA GLN A 106 17.41 11.25 39.62
C GLN A 106 17.81 10.09 38.69
N ASP A 107 16.95 9.05 38.53
CA ASP A 107 17.14 8.00 37.56
C ASP A 107 17.03 8.58 36.13
N HIS A 108 18.20 8.81 35.50
CA HIS A 108 18.29 9.41 34.19
C HIS A 108 17.66 8.52 33.11
N HIS A 109 17.97 7.22 33.14
CA HIS A 109 17.43 6.26 32.16
C HIS A 109 15.91 6.14 32.25
N PHE A 110 15.34 6.09 33.44
CA PHE A 110 13.89 6.06 33.62
C PHE A 110 13.22 7.29 32.97
N ARG A 111 13.75 8.49 33.22
CA ARG A 111 13.21 9.71 32.63
C ARG A 111 13.30 9.70 31.12
N GLU A 112 14.47 9.38 30.53
CA GLU A 112 14.63 9.31 29.08
C GLU A 112 13.68 8.30 28.45
N LYS A 113 13.60 7.08 29.01
CA LYS A 113 12.82 6.00 28.46
C LYS A 113 11.32 6.35 28.41
N ILE A 114 10.77 6.89 29.51
CA ILE A 114 9.36 7.28 29.56
C ILE A 114 9.10 8.50 28.69
N THR A 115 9.92 9.55 28.80
CA THR A 115 9.73 10.77 28.01
C THR A 115 9.80 10.50 26.51
N HIS A 116 10.73 9.68 26.05
CA HIS A 116 10.83 9.33 24.64
C HIS A 116 9.60 8.51 24.19
N PHE A 117 9.22 7.50 24.97
CA PHE A 117 8.06 6.67 24.68
C PHE A 117 6.77 7.47 24.52
N ASP A 118 6.54 8.46 25.37
CA ASP A 118 5.38 9.32 25.31
C ASP A 118 5.30 10.16 24.02
N HIS A 119 6.44 10.29 23.29
CA HIS A 119 6.56 11.11 22.08
C HIS A 119 6.94 10.30 20.82
N GLU A 120 6.79 8.97 20.84
CA GLU A 120 7.08 8.10 19.71
C GLU A 120 5.99 8.07 18.62
N ARG A 121 5.02 8.97 18.70
CA ARG A 121 3.93 9.07 17.73
C ARG A 121 3.96 10.43 17.04
N ILE A 122 3.69 10.40 15.73
CA ILE A 122 3.42 11.59 14.92
C ILE A 122 1.99 11.52 14.40
N PRO A 123 1.37 12.62 14.02
CA PRO A 123 0.05 12.60 13.40
C PRO A 123 0.01 11.65 12.19
N GLU A 124 -1.08 10.92 12.04
CA GLU A 124 -1.34 10.17 10.81
C GLU A 124 -1.41 11.12 9.61
N ARG A 125 -1.09 10.63 8.41
CA ARG A 125 -1.43 11.36 7.19
C ARG A 125 -2.93 11.57 7.12
N VAL A 126 -3.35 12.75 6.68
CA VAL A 126 -4.78 13.14 6.57
C VAL A 126 -5.55 12.11 5.72
N VAL A 127 -4.92 11.65 4.65
CA VAL A 127 -5.30 10.51 3.83
C VAL A 127 -4.06 9.64 3.61
N HIS A 128 -4.23 8.39 3.20
CA HIS A 128 -3.14 7.45 2.98
C HIS A 128 -2.37 7.08 4.26
N ALA A 129 -3.02 7.11 5.42
CA ALA A 129 -2.37 6.81 6.70
C ALA A 129 -1.80 5.39 6.74
N ARG A 130 -2.59 4.40 6.29
CA ARG A 130 -2.12 3.03 6.14
C ARG A 130 -1.35 2.85 4.85
N GLY A 131 -0.10 2.41 4.92
CA GLY A 131 0.72 2.20 3.74
C GLY A 131 1.99 1.43 4.04
N VAL A 132 2.75 1.12 2.99
CA VAL A 132 4.03 0.40 3.02
C VAL A 132 4.94 0.98 1.95
N GLY A 133 6.25 0.91 2.16
CA GLY A 133 7.22 1.41 1.18
C GLY A 133 8.24 0.36 0.78
N ALA A 134 8.90 0.60 -0.34
CA ALA A 134 10.05 -0.18 -0.81
C ALA A 134 11.00 0.71 -1.60
N HIS A 135 12.29 0.37 -1.55
CA HIS A 135 13.31 0.96 -2.40
C HIS A 135 13.44 0.18 -3.70
N GLY A 136 13.92 0.87 -4.72
CA GLY A 136 14.18 0.26 -6.01
C GLY A 136 15.00 1.13 -6.94
N THR A 137 14.99 0.77 -8.21
CA THR A 137 15.68 1.48 -9.28
C THR A 137 14.75 1.64 -10.47
N PHE A 138 14.72 2.83 -11.04
CA PHE A 138 14.10 3.11 -12.33
C PHE A 138 15.19 3.17 -13.39
N VAL A 139 14.96 2.49 -14.52
CA VAL A 139 15.88 2.48 -15.67
C VAL A 139 15.14 3.02 -16.89
N ALA A 140 15.57 4.15 -17.40
CA ALA A 140 14.97 4.78 -18.57
C ALA A 140 15.41 4.10 -19.87
N ASN A 141 14.50 4.00 -20.85
CA ASN A 141 14.81 3.46 -22.18
C ASN A 141 15.22 4.54 -23.22
N GLY A 142 15.12 5.82 -22.86
CA GLY A 142 15.47 6.95 -23.69
C GLY A 142 14.36 7.48 -24.61
N ASN A 143 13.18 6.87 -24.64
CA ASN A 143 12.09 7.29 -25.51
C ASN A 143 11.59 8.72 -25.19
N ALA A 144 11.49 9.06 -23.90
CA ALA A 144 11.04 10.37 -23.46
C ALA A 144 12.06 11.50 -23.67
N SER A 145 13.35 11.20 -23.91
CA SER A 145 14.38 12.24 -24.12
C SER A 145 14.14 13.15 -25.33
N LYS A 146 13.21 12.79 -26.21
CA LYS A 146 12.83 13.63 -27.37
C LYS A 146 11.85 14.73 -26.99
N ILE A 147 11.06 14.50 -25.94
CA ILE A 147 9.97 15.39 -25.51
C ILE A 147 10.21 16.03 -24.15
N SER A 148 11.21 15.54 -23.40
CA SER A 148 11.61 16.11 -22.09
C SER A 148 13.13 16.17 -21.97
N LYS A 149 13.67 17.31 -21.53
CA LYS A 149 15.10 17.47 -21.21
C LYS A 149 15.52 16.82 -19.91
N ALA A 150 14.58 16.39 -19.05
CA ALA A 150 14.88 15.83 -17.74
C ALA A 150 15.86 14.66 -17.82
N ALA A 151 16.95 14.74 -17.06
CA ALA A 151 18.05 13.76 -17.12
C ALA A 151 17.60 12.35 -16.74
N VAL A 152 16.55 12.21 -15.93
CA VAL A 152 15.96 10.93 -15.52
C VAL A 152 15.49 10.08 -16.71
N PHE A 153 15.19 10.69 -17.86
CA PHE A 153 14.73 10.00 -19.07
C PHE A 153 15.83 9.67 -20.07
N LYS A 154 17.08 10.01 -19.80
CA LYS A 154 18.21 9.65 -20.68
C LYS A 154 18.33 8.13 -20.76
N LYS A 155 18.64 7.63 -21.95
CA LYS A 155 18.76 6.18 -22.19
C LYS A 155 19.72 5.52 -21.21
N ASP A 156 19.31 4.37 -20.68
CA ASP A 156 20.06 3.54 -19.72
C ASP A 156 20.40 4.27 -18.42
N LYS A 157 19.74 5.42 -18.15
CA LYS A 157 19.91 6.12 -16.87
C LYS A 157 19.24 5.34 -15.77
N GLU A 158 20.03 4.96 -14.77
CA GLU A 158 19.54 4.37 -13.53
C GLU A 158 19.30 5.46 -12.50
N THR A 159 18.11 5.49 -11.92
CA THR A 159 17.70 6.45 -10.89
C THR A 159 17.17 5.69 -9.68
N PRO A 160 17.73 5.86 -8.48
CA PRO A 160 17.18 5.30 -7.26
C PRO A 160 15.76 5.82 -7.00
N VAL A 161 14.88 4.94 -6.52
CA VAL A 161 13.50 5.31 -6.18
C VAL A 161 13.11 4.80 -4.80
N PHE A 162 12.18 5.52 -4.18
CA PHE A 162 11.41 5.03 -3.04
C PHE A 162 9.93 5.13 -3.36
N VAL A 163 9.22 4.01 -3.27
CA VAL A 163 7.78 3.95 -3.53
C VAL A 163 7.03 3.74 -2.24
N ARG A 164 5.91 4.45 -2.07
CA ARG A 164 4.95 4.18 -1.01
C ARG A 164 3.59 3.88 -1.59
N PHE A 165 3.08 2.69 -1.29
CA PHE A 165 1.69 2.28 -1.53
C PHE A 165 0.85 2.48 -0.27
N SER A 166 -0.45 2.76 -0.44
CA SER A 166 -1.35 3.01 0.68
C SER A 166 -2.80 2.77 0.31
N THR A 167 -3.67 2.57 1.30
CA THR A 167 -5.10 2.85 1.15
C THR A 167 -5.34 4.36 1.22
N VAL A 168 -6.56 4.84 1.01
CA VAL A 168 -6.86 6.29 1.06
C VAL A 168 -7.57 6.67 2.36
N LEU A 169 -8.71 6.05 2.66
CA LEU A 169 -9.61 6.50 3.72
C LEU A 169 -9.23 5.98 5.11
N GLY A 170 -8.72 4.74 5.20
CA GLY A 170 -8.48 4.04 6.45
C GLY A 170 -7.43 4.69 7.34
N SER A 171 -7.60 4.54 8.66
CA SER A 171 -6.58 4.87 9.65
C SER A 171 -5.33 4.01 9.48
N ARG A 172 -4.23 4.38 10.13
CA ARG A 172 -2.97 3.60 10.11
C ARG A 172 -3.18 2.14 10.55
N GLY A 173 -4.11 1.87 11.46
CA GLY A 173 -4.42 0.56 11.99
C GLY A 173 -5.50 -0.23 11.23
N SER A 174 -6.05 0.30 10.14
CA SER A 174 -7.04 -0.40 9.32
C SER A 174 -6.42 -1.59 8.56
N ALA A 175 -7.26 -2.45 7.95
CA ALA A 175 -6.80 -3.56 7.13
C ALA A 175 -6.35 -3.12 5.73
N ASP A 176 -5.42 -3.86 5.12
CA ASP A 176 -4.93 -3.59 3.75
C ASP A 176 -5.97 -3.92 2.67
N SER A 177 -6.78 -4.97 2.88
CA SER A 177 -7.69 -5.52 1.85
C SER A 177 -9.07 -4.85 1.78
N VAL A 178 -9.25 -3.72 2.46
CA VAL A 178 -10.49 -2.94 2.36
C VAL A 178 -10.74 -2.51 0.91
N ARG A 179 -12.03 -2.35 0.53
CA ARG A 179 -12.41 -1.69 -0.71
C ARG A 179 -12.08 -0.22 -0.61
N ASP A 180 -11.09 0.21 -1.39
CA ASP A 180 -10.59 1.58 -1.39
C ASP A 180 -9.70 1.80 -2.63
N THR A 181 -9.52 3.02 -3.03
CA THR A 181 -8.46 3.43 -3.95
C THR A 181 -7.11 3.17 -3.29
N ARG A 182 -6.11 2.75 -4.06
CA ARG A 182 -4.73 2.61 -3.57
C ARG A 182 -3.91 3.82 -4.01
N GLY A 183 -3.32 4.51 -3.02
CA GLY A 183 -2.32 5.53 -3.27
C GLY A 183 -1.02 4.92 -3.80
N TRP A 184 -0.40 5.65 -4.71
CA TRP A 184 0.88 5.30 -5.30
C TRP A 184 1.76 6.54 -5.39
N ALA A 185 2.79 6.62 -4.56
CA ALA A 185 3.72 7.73 -4.58
C ALA A 185 5.14 7.22 -4.82
N THR A 186 5.80 7.73 -5.85
CA THR A 186 7.17 7.41 -6.23
C THR A 186 8.04 8.64 -6.11
N LYS A 187 9.09 8.57 -5.29
CA LYS A 187 10.15 9.56 -5.21
C LYS A 187 11.34 9.05 -6.01
N PHE A 188 11.73 9.82 -7.03
CA PHE A 188 12.95 9.60 -7.81
C PHE A 188 14.04 10.51 -7.27
N TYR A 189 15.16 9.94 -6.87
CA TYR A 189 16.32 10.71 -6.44
C TYR A 189 17.20 11.01 -7.65
N THR A 190 16.81 12.01 -8.44
CA THR A 190 17.49 12.34 -9.69
C THR A 190 18.77 13.15 -9.46
N GLU A 191 19.62 13.26 -10.48
CA GLU A 191 20.80 14.13 -10.45
C GLU A 191 20.46 15.64 -10.57
N GLU A 192 19.19 15.98 -10.83
CA GLU A 192 18.66 17.33 -10.95
C GLU A 192 17.72 17.72 -9.81
N GLY A 193 17.71 16.95 -8.72
CA GLY A 193 16.80 17.09 -7.58
C GLY A 193 15.80 15.94 -7.47
N ASN A 194 14.96 15.97 -6.45
CA ASN A 194 13.93 14.96 -6.30
C ASN A 194 12.77 15.22 -7.27
N TRP A 195 12.26 14.13 -7.87
CA TRP A 195 11.00 14.12 -8.58
C TRP A 195 10.00 13.24 -7.85
N ASP A 196 8.82 13.75 -7.55
CA ASP A 196 7.74 12.99 -6.91
C ASP A 196 6.56 12.81 -7.87
N LEU A 197 6.34 11.57 -8.34
CA LEU A 197 5.14 11.20 -9.08
C LEU A 197 4.13 10.60 -8.12
N VAL A 198 3.07 11.37 -7.82
CA VAL A 198 2.10 11.05 -6.77
C VAL A 198 0.72 10.82 -7.36
N GLY A 199 0.33 9.57 -7.47
CA GLY A 199 -0.92 9.13 -8.09
C GLY A 199 -1.66 8.03 -7.33
N ASN A 200 -2.48 7.28 -8.04
CA ASN A 200 -3.32 6.22 -7.51
C ASN A 200 -3.38 5.03 -8.49
N ASN A 201 -3.96 3.90 -8.04
CA ASN A 201 -4.27 2.75 -8.91
C ASN A 201 -5.56 2.92 -9.75
N ILE A 202 -6.23 4.06 -9.64
CA ILE A 202 -7.40 4.44 -10.42
C ILE A 202 -7.01 5.71 -11.21
N PRO A 203 -7.31 5.78 -12.53
CA PRO A 203 -6.80 6.85 -13.41
C PRO A 203 -7.46 8.21 -13.21
N VAL A 204 -8.57 8.27 -12.51
CA VAL A 204 -9.38 9.47 -12.29
C VAL A 204 -9.60 9.71 -10.80
N PHE A 205 -10.08 10.91 -10.44
CA PHE A 205 -10.38 11.26 -9.05
C PHE A 205 -11.87 11.61 -8.85
N PHE A 206 -12.33 11.71 -7.59
CA PHE A 206 -13.73 12.00 -7.24
C PHE A 206 -14.20 13.39 -7.60
N ILE A 207 -13.30 14.37 -7.62
CA ILE A 207 -13.62 15.80 -7.69
C ILE A 207 -12.77 16.48 -8.74
N GLN A 208 -13.33 17.53 -9.34
CA GLN A 208 -12.68 18.35 -10.36
C GLN A 208 -11.88 19.50 -9.77
N ASP A 209 -12.27 19.99 -8.58
CA ASP A 209 -11.67 21.15 -7.92
C ASP A 209 -11.20 20.78 -6.51
N ALA A 210 -9.97 21.17 -6.17
CA ALA A 210 -9.34 20.89 -4.88
C ALA A 210 -10.11 21.45 -3.67
N ILE A 211 -10.95 22.49 -3.85
CA ILE A 211 -11.76 23.04 -2.76
C ILE A 211 -12.71 22.00 -2.14
N LYS A 212 -13.12 20.99 -2.92
CA LYS A 212 -14.00 19.89 -2.47
C LYS A 212 -13.25 18.75 -1.80
N PHE A 213 -11.90 18.80 -1.75
CA PHE A 213 -11.11 17.71 -1.18
C PHE A 213 -11.42 17.44 0.30
N PRO A 214 -11.50 18.46 1.19
CA PRO A 214 -11.90 18.20 2.57
C PRO A 214 -13.27 17.52 2.68
N ASP A 215 -14.23 17.90 1.83
CA ASP A 215 -15.60 17.39 1.89
C ASP A 215 -15.68 15.91 1.51
N VAL A 216 -15.03 15.51 0.40
CA VAL A 216 -15.01 14.09 -0.01
C VAL A 216 -14.31 13.22 1.03
N ILE A 217 -13.28 13.75 1.69
CA ILE A 217 -12.58 13.00 2.74
C ILE A 217 -13.44 12.93 4.01
N HIS A 218 -14.09 14.00 4.44
CA HIS A 218 -15.04 13.96 5.56
C HIS A 218 -16.18 12.98 5.30
N ALA A 219 -16.68 12.91 4.06
CA ALA A 219 -17.73 11.96 3.67
C ALA A 219 -17.31 10.50 3.83
N GLY A 220 -16.03 10.17 3.57
CA GLY A 220 -15.50 8.80 3.69
C GLY A 220 -14.91 8.46 5.06
N LYS A 221 -14.72 9.43 5.96
CA LYS A 221 -14.18 9.21 7.32
C LYS A 221 -15.28 8.82 8.31
N PRO A 222 -14.92 8.32 9.52
CA PRO A 222 -15.87 8.06 10.59
C PRO A 222 -16.70 9.30 10.94
N HIS A 223 -17.94 9.09 11.38
CA HIS A 223 -18.79 10.18 11.85
C HIS A 223 -18.14 10.89 13.05
N PRO A 224 -18.08 12.21 13.07
CA PRO A 224 -17.35 12.97 14.08
C PRO A 224 -17.93 12.88 15.50
N ASP A 225 -19.21 12.51 15.63
CA ASP A 225 -19.91 12.40 16.91
C ASP A 225 -19.69 11.04 17.62
N ARG A 226 -19.29 9.99 16.89
CA ARG A 226 -19.20 8.62 17.43
C ARG A 226 -18.02 7.80 16.89
N GLU A 227 -17.28 8.32 15.94
CA GLU A 227 -16.14 7.66 15.27
C GLU A 227 -16.47 6.27 14.68
N ILE A 228 -17.70 6.10 14.18
CA ILE A 228 -18.24 4.93 13.47
C ILE A 228 -18.80 5.39 12.14
N PRO A 229 -18.61 4.60 11.07
CA PRO A 229 -17.81 3.37 10.93
C PRO A 229 -16.31 3.66 10.83
N GLN A 230 -15.47 2.61 10.93
CA GLN A 230 -14.08 2.72 10.46
C GLN A 230 -14.11 3.20 9.01
N ALA A 231 -13.26 4.19 8.65
CA ALA A 231 -13.30 4.85 7.37
C ALA A 231 -13.39 3.88 6.18
N GLN A 232 -14.47 3.97 5.44
CA GLN A 232 -14.84 3.11 4.32
C GLN A 232 -15.96 3.76 3.50
N SER A 233 -16.28 3.19 2.34
CA SER A 233 -17.38 3.66 1.47
C SER A 233 -18.77 3.12 1.84
N ALA A 234 -18.90 2.11 2.70
CA ALA A 234 -20.17 1.47 3.05
C ALA A 234 -20.95 2.20 4.15
N HIS A 235 -21.24 3.49 3.98
CA HIS A 235 -22.07 4.27 4.91
C HIS A 235 -22.68 5.53 4.26
N ASP A 236 -23.71 6.10 4.90
CA ASP A 236 -24.58 7.13 4.32
C ASP A 236 -23.85 8.37 3.84
N THR A 237 -22.88 8.90 4.61
CA THR A 237 -22.22 10.17 4.25
C THR A 237 -21.40 10.06 2.97
N PHE A 238 -20.77 8.91 2.71
CA PHE A 238 -20.06 8.68 1.46
C PHE A 238 -21.04 8.72 0.26
N TRP A 239 -22.14 7.96 0.35
CA TRP A 239 -23.13 7.87 -0.73
C TRP A 239 -23.95 9.15 -0.91
N ASP A 240 -24.17 9.90 0.18
CA ASP A 240 -24.77 11.23 0.10
C ASP A 240 -23.88 12.20 -0.69
N PHE A 241 -22.58 12.24 -0.37
CA PHE A 241 -21.62 13.09 -1.08
C PHE A 241 -21.56 12.74 -2.56
N VAL A 242 -21.30 11.47 -2.92
CA VAL A 242 -21.15 11.08 -4.34
C VAL A 242 -22.45 11.09 -5.12
N GLY A 243 -23.60 11.04 -4.44
CA GLY A 243 -24.93 11.20 -5.05
C GLY A 243 -25.30 12.66 -5.30
N LEU A 244 -24.72 13.61 -4.55
CA LEU A 244 -24.91 15.05 -4.72
C LEU A 244 -23.83 15.69 -5.62
N HIS A 245 -22.62 15.10 -5.64
CA HIS A 245 -21.50 15.52 -6.48
C HIS A 245 -21.31 14.50 -7.62
N THR A 246 -22.15 14.63 -8.65
CA THR A 246 -22.22 13.65 -9.75
C THR A 246 -20.93 13.54 -10.56
N GLU A 247 -20.02 14.52 -10.48
CA GLU A 247 -18.64 14.44 -11.02
C GLU A 247 -17.86 13.24 -10.45
N ALA A 248 -18.24 12.75 -9.24
CA ALA A 248 -17.60 11.62 -8.59
C ALA A 248 -18.02 10.27 -9.18
N THR A 249 -19.02 10.20 -10.05
CA THR A 249 -19.60 8.94 -10.55
C THR A 249 -18.56 8.05 -11.21
N HIS A 250 -17.71 8.59 -12.07
CA HIS A 250 -16.69 7.82 -12.77
C HIS A 250 -15.71 7.16 -11.79
N HIS A 251 -15.13 7.91 -10.87
CA HIS A 251 -14.22 7.35 -9.85
C HIS A 251 -14.94 6.34 -8.95
N THR A 252 -16.18 6.61 -8.56
CA THR A 252 -16.96 5.72 -7.70
C THR A 252 -17.15 4.35 -8.34
N LEU A 253 -17.45 4.28 -9.65
CA LEU A 253 -17.54 3.01 -10.36
C LEU A 253 -16.19 2.25 -10.38
N TRP A 254 -15.08 2.95 -10.61
CA TRP A 254 -13.76 2.35 -10.50
C TRP A 254 -13.49 1.78 -9.10
N ASN A 255 -13.83 2.52 -8.06
CA ASN A 255 -13.64 2.11 -6.67
C ASN A 255 -14.54 0.91 -6.29
N MET A 256 -15.74 0.84 -6.86
CA MET A 256 -16.66 -0.30 -6.66
C MET A 256 -16.31 -1.51 -7.52
N SER A 257 -15.53 -1.35 -8.58
CA SER A 257 -15.05 -2.46 -9.41
C SER A 257 -14.01 -3.32 -8.70
N ASP A 258 -13.54 -4.37 -9.36
CA ASP A 258 -12.46 -5.22 -8.89
C ASP A 258 -11.15 -4.44 -8.67
N ARG A 259 -10.97 -3.26 -9.30
CA ARG A 259 -9.81 -2.37 -9.08
C ARG A 259 -9.72 -1.84 -7.64
N GLY A 260 -10.85 -1.78 -6.91
CA GLY A 260 -10.92 -1.37 -5.51
C GLY A 260 -10.44 -2.45 -4.52
N ILE A 261 -10.24 -3.69 -4.95
CA ILE A 261 -9.81 -4.84 -4.12
C ILE A 261 -8.66 -5.62 -4.77
N PRO A 262 -7.51 -5.01 -5.01
CA PRO A 262 -6.39 -5.68 -5.67
C PRO A 262 -5.94 -6.92 -4.89
N ARG A 263 -5.49 -7.96 -5.63
CA ARG A 263 -4.91 -9.18 -5.02
C ARG A 263 -3.61 -8.87 -4.27
N SER A 264 -2.83 -7.95 -4.81
CA SER A 264 -1.52 -7.57 -4.28
C SER A 264 -1.17 -6.17 -4.75
N LEU A 265 -0.35 -5.47 -3.97
CA LEU A 265 0.25 -4.19 -4.40
C LEU A 265 1.15 -4.35 -5.64
N ARG A 266 1.67 -5.56 -5.88
CA ARG A 266 2.49 -5.91 -7.05
C ARG A 266 1.69 -6.08 -8.34
N MET A 267 0.37 -6.17 -8.23
CA MET A 267 -0.57 -6.57 -9.29
C MET A 267 -1.62 -5.50 -9.55
N MET A 268 -1.25 -4.24 -9.45
CA MET A 268 -2.11 -3.10 -9.75
C MET A 268 -1.39 -2.13 -10.69
N GLU A 269 -2.15 -1.43 -11.51
CA GLU A 269 -1.68 -0.27 -12.26
C GLU A 269 -1.50 0.94 -11.34
N GLY A 270 -0.77 1.94 -11.82
CA GLY A 270 -0.69 3.25 -11.20
C GLY A 270 -0.84 4.35 -12.24
N PHE A 271 -1.38 5.48 -11.83
CA PHE A 271 -1.67 6.60 -12.72
C PHE A 271 -1.25 7.91 -12.07
N GLY A 272 -0.69 8.81 -12.88
CA GLY A 272 -0.33 10.16 -12.42
C GLY A 272 -1.55 11.05 -12.16
N ILE A 273 -2.75 10.63 -12.57
CA ILE A 273 -4.05 11.32 -12.49
C ILE A 273 -4.08 12.54 -13.42
N HIS A 274 -3.24 13.53 -13.14
CA HIS A 274 -3.19 14.81 -13.82
C HIS A 274 -2.47 14.74 -15.15
N THR A 275 -2.69 15.76 -15.96
CA THR A 275 -1.85 16.06 -17.11
C THR A 275 -0.68 16.92 -16.65
N PHE A 276 0.53 16.54 -17.07
CA PHE A 276 1.76 17.30 -16.85
C PHE A 276 2.27 17.81 -18.19
N ARG A 277 3.21 18.77 -18.13
CA ARG A 277 3.86 19.31 -19.33
C ARG A 277 5.31 18.83 -19.37
N PHE A 278 5.72 18.26 -20.49
CA PHE A 278 7.13 18.01 -20.78
C PHE A 278 7.70 19.16 -21.61
N ILE A 279 8.98 19.46 -21.37
CA ILE A 279 9.71 20.53 -22.04
C ILE A 279 11.01 19.93 -22.55
N ASN A 280 11.24 19.95 -23.87
CA ASN A 280 12.44 19.43 -24.49
C ASN A 280 13.60 20.44 -24.46
N ASP A 281 14.79 20.03 -24.99
CA ASP A 281 15.98 20.90 -25.06
C ASP A 281 15.79 22.16 -25.92
N ALA A 282 14.84 22.15 -26.85
CA ALA A 282 14.49 23.30 -27.69
C ALA A 282 13.47 24.26 -27.02
N GLY A 283 12.96 23.89 -25.84
CA GLY A 283 11.90 24.63 -25.16
C GLY A 283 10.49 24.35 -25.73
N GLU A 284 10.34 23.34 -26.58
CA GLU A 284 9.04 22.91 -27.08
C GLU A 284 8.30 22.10 -26.02
N THR A 285 7.00 22.27 -25.93
CA THR A 285 6.14 21.66 -24.90
C THR A 285 5.26 20.56 -25.46
N THR A 286 4.97 19.58 -24.60
CA THR A 286 4.10 18.44 -24.90
C THR A 286 3.36 18.05 -23.61
N LEU A 287 2.06 17.81 -23.71
CA LEU A 287 1.27 17.35 -22.56
C LEU A 287 1.37 15.81 -22.43
N VAL A 288 1.41 15.34 -21.19
CA VAL A 288 1.53 13.90 -20.90
C VAL A 288 0.66 13.46 -19.72
N LYS A 289 0.16 12.21 -19.78
CA LYS A 289 -0.42 11.49 -18.64
C LYS A 289 0.43 10.25 -18.34
N PHE A 290 0.77 10.03 -17.08
CA PHE A 290 1.65 8.93 -16.64
C PHE A 290 0.87 7.67 -16.30
N HIS A 291 1.42 6.51 -16.70
CA HIS A 291 0.87 5.18 -16.44
C HIS A 291 1.96 4.23 -15.92
N TRP A 292 1.68 3.50 -14.84
CA TRP A 292 2.45 2.37 -14.37
C TRP A 292 1.78 1.07 -14.77
N LYS A 293 2.42 0.27 -15.63
CA LYS A 293 1.91 -1.01 -16.12
C LYS A 293 2.65 -2.16 -15.41
N PRO A 294 1.98 -2.97 -14.55
CA PRO A 294 2.64 -4.04 -13.82
C PRO A 294 3.03 -5.19 -14.73
N LYS A 295 4.26 -5.71 -14.58
CA LYS A 295 4.73 -6.88 -15.33
C LYS A 295 3.95 -8.15 -14.97
N PHE A 296 3.46 -8.26 -13.74
CA PHE A 296 2.67 -9.39 -13.26
C PHE A 296 1.18 -9.31 -13.60
N GLY A 297 0.77 -8.30 -14.37
CA GLY A 297 -0.64 -8.05 -14.70
C GLY A 297 -1.45 -7.44 -13.56
N VAL A 298 -2.69 -7.11 -13.90
CA VAL A 298 -3.65 -6.52 -12.95
C VAL A 298 -4.59 -7.61 -12.45
N HIS A 299 -4.61 -7.83 -11.15
CA HIS A 299 -5.38 -8.90 -10.54
C HIS A 299 -6.04 -8.46 -9.24
N SER A 300 -7.24 -8.98 -9.01
CA SER A 300 -8.06 -8.65 -7.84
C SER A 300 -8.44 -9.88 -7.05
N GLN A 301 -8.84 -9.66 -5.79
CA GLN A 301 -9.55 -10.63 -4.97
C GLN A 301 -11.02 -10.67 -5.42
N VAL A 302 -11.78 -11.65 -4.94
CA VAL A 302 -13.24 -11.54 -4.87
C VAL A 302 -13.66 -10.90 -3.56
N TRP A 303 -14.85 -10.32 -3.48
CA TRP A 303 -15.24 -9.54 -2.29
C TRP A 303 -15.25 -10.35 -0.99
N GLU A 304 -15.78 -11.58 -1.01
CA GLU A 304 -15.73 -12.47 0.17
C GLU A 304 -14.27 -12.71 0.63
N GLU A 305 -13.38 -13.01 -0.30
CA GLU A 305 -11.94 -13.19 -0.01
C GLU A 305 -11.34 -11.94 0.64
N ALA A 306 -11.64 -10.75 0.11
CA ALA A 306 -11.11 -9.49 0.64
C ALA A 306 -11.58 -9.23 2.09
N GLN A 307 -12.85 -9.57 2.41
CA GLN A 307 -13.38 -9.46 3.77
C GLN A 307 -12.72 -10.45 4.74
N ILE A 308 -12.57 -11.72 4.33
CA ILE A 308 -11.89 -12.74 5.12
C ILE A 308 -10.43 -12.34 5.34
N THR A 309 -9.74 -11.88 4.30
CA THR A 309 -8.37 -11.39 4.36
C THR A 309 -8.22 -10.27 5.40
N GLY A 310 -9.10 -9.26 5.36
CA GLY A 310 -9.06 -8.15 6.31
C GLY A 310 -9.23 -8.57 7.77
N GLY A 311 -9.98 -9.64 8.02
CA GLY A 311 -10.20 -10.20 9.36
C GLY A 311 -9.07 -11.12 9.84
N MET A 312 -8.50 -11.92 8.96
CA MET A 312 -7.49 -12.93 9.31
C MET A 312 -6.06 -12.40 9.25
N ASP A 313 -5.75 -11.58 8.27
CA ASP A 313 -4.45 -10.93 8.11
C ASP A 313 -4.62 -9.48 7.63
N PRO A 314 -4.81 -8.54 8.54
CA PRO A 314 -4.94 -7.13 8.15
C PRO A 314 -3.69 -6.57 7.44
N ASP A 315 -2.54 -7.22 7.55
CA ASP A 315 -1.27 -6.84 6.93
C ASP A 315 -0.97 -7.57 5.61
N PHE A 316 -1.97 -8.21 5.01
CA PHE A 316 -1.81 -9.13 3.88
C PHE A 316 -1.03 -8.53 2.70
N HIS A 317 -1.39 -7.33 2.24
CA HIS A 317 -0.68 -6.68 1.14
C HIS A 317 0.73 -6.22 1.52
N ARG A 318 0.92 -5.76 2.76
CA ARG A 318 2.26 -5.42 3.28
C ARG A 318 3.16 -6.63 3.30
N ARG A 319 2.65 -7.76 3.82
CA ARG A 319 3.38 -9.03 3.89
C ARG A 319 3.72 -9.55 2.51
N ASP A 320 2.75 -9.55 1.58
CA ASP A 320 2.96 -10.00 0.20
C ASP A 320 4.09 -9.23 -0.49
N LEU A 321 4.12 -7.90 -0.36
CA LEU A 321 5.19 -7.08 -0.93
C LEU A 321 6.55 -7.35 -0.26
N PHE A 322 6.56 -7.41 1.07
CA PHE A 322 7.77 -7.65 1.85
C PHE A 322 8.38 -9.02 1.52
N ASP A 323 7.57 -10.08 1.59
CA ASP A 323 8.00 -11.45 1.36
C ASP A 323 8.46 -11.67 -0.09
N ALA A 324 7.79 -11.06 -1.08
CA ALA A 324 8.19 -11.14 -2.47
C ALA A 324 9.58 -10.51 -2.70
N ILE A 325 9.86 -9.37 -2.10
CA ILE A 325 11.17 -8.73 -2.20
C ILE A 325 12.25 -9.57 -1.51
N GLU A 326 11.99 -10.10 -0.30
CA GLU A 326 12.93 -10.98 0.41
C GLU A 326 13.20 -12.27 -0.35
N ALA A 327 12.20 -12.81 -1.05
CA ALA A 327 12.34 -14.01 -1.88
C ALA A 327 13.05 -13.77 -3.22
N GLY A 328 13.35 -12.51 -3.57
CA GLY A 328 13.94 -12.15 -4.86
C GLY A 328 12.94 -12.10 -6.02
N ALA A 329 11.65 -12.26 -5.76
CA ALA A 329 10.57 -12.09 -6.74
C ALA A 329 10.21 -10.58 -6.88
N TYR A 330 11.18 -9.82 -7.37
CA TYR A 330 11.13 -8.37 -7.40
C TYR A 330 9.99 -7.85 -8.30
N PRO A 331 9.02 -7.10 -7.73
CA PRO A 331 7.96 -6.54 -8.54
C PRO A 331 8.48 -5.45 -9.49
N GLN A 332 7.93 -5.44 -10.70
CA GLN A 332 8.33 -4.53 -11.76
C GLN A 332 7.13 -3.88 -12.43
N TRP A 333 7.31 -2.62 -12.82
CA TRP A 333 6.36 -1.86 -13.64
C TRP A 333 7.07 -1.11 -14.73
N ASP A 334 6.45 -1.09 -15.90
CA ASP A 334 6.82 -0.14 -16.94
C ASP A 334 6.16 1.21 -16.66
N LEU A 335 6.95 2.26 -16.66
CA LEU A 335 6.45 3.63 -16.70
C LEU A 335 6.20 4.00 -18.16
N GLY A 336 5.00 4.42 -18.47
CA GLY A 336 4.61 4.91 -19.77
C GLY A 336 3.95 6.28 -19.69
N VAL A 337 3.85 6.92 -20.84
CA VAL A 337 3.15 8.18 -21.03
C VAL A 337 2.19 8.11 -22.22
N GLN A 338 1.02 8.68 -22.07
CA GLN A 338 0.22 9.13 -23.20
C GLN A 338 0.67 10.55 -23.55
N VAL A 339 0.79 10.84 -24.83
CA VAL A 339 1.38 12.09 -25.34
C VAL A 339 0.34 12.89 -26.11
N PHE A 340 0.22 14.18 -25.80
CA PHE A 340 -0.76 15.08 -26.41
C PHE A 340 -0.09 16.38 -26.87
N PRO A 341 -0.63 17.04 -27.91
CA PRO A 341 -0.21 18.39 -28.26
C PRO A 341 -0.52 19.37 -27.12
N ASP A 342 0.38 20.30 -26.83
CA ASP A 342 0.14 21.40 -25.89
C ASP A 342 -0.57 22.53 -26.62
N THR A 343 -1.90 22.42 -26.78
CA THR A 343 -2.76 23.38 -27.42
C THR A 343 -3.25 24.43 -26.42
N GLU A 344 -3.69 25.61 -26.88
CA GLU A 344 -4.17 26.67 -26.01
C GLU A 344 -5.40 26.24 -25.19
N ASP A 345 -6.28 25.42 -25.77
CA ASP A 345 -7.51 24.93 -25.12
C ASP A 345 -7.26 23.65 -24.28
N GLN A 346 -6.09 23.02 -24.42
CA GLN A 346 -5.72 21.78 -23.73
C GLN A 346 -6.76 20.67 -23.87
N MET A 347 -7.43 20.61 -25.01
CA MET A 347 -8.42 19.60 -25.38
C MET A 347 -7.79 18.52 -26.28
N PHE A 348 -8.23 17.28 -26.13
CA PHE A 348 -7.84 16.18 -27.01
C PHE A 348 -9.05 15.30 -27.35
N GLU A 349 -9.42 15.23 -28.62
CA GLU A 349 -10.57 14.44 -29.13
C GLU A 349 -11.87 14.69 -28.33
N GLY A 350 -12.10 15.94 -27.91
CA GLY A 350 -13.26 16.35 -27.13
C GLY A 350 -13.14 16.08 -25.62
N ILE A 351 -12.00 15.56 -25.16
CA ILE A 351 -11.72 15.33 -23.73
C ILE A 351 -10.88 16.49 -23.21
N ASP A 352 -11.33 17.12 -22.12
CA ASP A 352 -10.57 18.14 -21.42
C ASP A 352 -9.45 17.49 -20.60
N LEU A 353 -8.19 17.78 -20.96
CA LEU A 353 -7.01 17.19 -20.32
C LEU A 353 -6.77 17.76 -18.90
N LEU A 354 -7.45 18.83 -18.52
CA LEU A 354 -7.39 19.42 -17.17
C LEU A 354 -8.47 18.90 -16.22
N ASP A 355 -9.42 18.09 -16.73
CA ASP A 355 -10.43 17.46 -15.88
C ASP A 355 -9.89 16.17 -15.25
N PRO A 356 -9.61 16.14 -13.93
CA PRO A 356 -9.07 14.95 -13.26
C PRO A 356 -10.08 13.81 -13.11
N THR A 357 -11.34 14.00 -13.54
CA THR A 357 -12.35 12.93 -13.60
C THR A 357 -12.38 12.21 -14.96
N LYS A 358 -11.54 12.64 -15.90
CA LYS A 358 -11.46 12.10 -17.26
C LYS A 358 -10.16 11.34 -17.50
N LEU A 359 -10.27 10.30 -18.28
CA LEU A 359 -9.14 9.56 -18.85
C LEU A 359 -9.17 9.67 -20.37
N VAL A 360 -8.06 9.39 -21.02
CA VAL A 360 -8.00 9.24 -22.47
C VAL A 360 -7.85 7.75 -22.77
N PRO A 361 -8.81 7.12 -23.52
CA PRO A 361 -8.70 5.72 -23.92
C PRO A 361 -7.39 5.44 -24.67
N GLU A 362 -6.76 4.29 -24.39
CA GLU A 362 -5.48 3.92 -25.03
C GLU A 362 -5.61 3.74 -26.55
N GLU A 363 -6.81 3.48 -27.06
CA GLU A 363 -7.11 3.41 -28.48
C GLU A 363 -6.98 4.78 -29.19
N LEU A 364 -7.20 5.88 -28.46
CA LEU A 364 -7.03 7.25 -28.98
C LEU A 364 -5.60 7.76 -28.82
N ALA A 365 -4.96 7.46 -27.71
CA ALA A 365 -3.57 7.81 -27.43
C ALA A 365 -2.88 6.64 -26.74
N PRO A 366 -2.11 5.81 -27.48
CA PRO A 366 -1.39 4.68 -26.92
C PRO A 366 -0.38 5.09 -25.85
N VAL A 367 -0.18 4.23 -24.87
CA VAL A 367 0.83 4.43 -23.82
C VAL A 367 2.21 4.06 -24.34
N GLU A 368 3.11 5.03 -24.44
CA GLU A 368 4.50 4.85 -24.83
C GLU A 368 5.36 4.54 -23.61
N ILE A 369 6.01 3.39 -23.55
CA ILE A 369 6.89 3.02 -22.44
C ILE A 369 8.17 3.86 -22.48
N ILE A 370 8.52 4.47 -21.33
CA ILE A 370 9.68 5.35 -21.19
C ILE A 370 10.75 4.80 -20.20
N GLY A 371 10.43 3.74 -19.47
CA GLY A 371 11.38 3.06 -18.58
C GLY A 371 10.71 1.98 -17.75
N THR A 372 11.52 1.28 -16.95
CA THR A 372 11.05 0.21 -16.06
C THR A 372 11.54 0.46 -14.62
N MET A 373 10.65 0.34 -13.66
CA MET A 373 10.97 0.36 -12.24
C MET A 373 10.99 -1.05 -11.68
N THR A 374 12.00 -1.35 -10.87
CA THR A 374 12.11 -2.60 -10.10
C THR A 374 12.24 -2.27 -8.62
N LEU A 375 11.38 -2.84 -7.77
CA LEU A 375 11.50 -2.73 -6.32
C LEU A 375 12.23 -3.96 -5.79
N ASN A 376 13.41 -3.76 -5.21
CA ASN A 376 14.33 -4.84 -4.86
C ASN A 376 14.85 -4.79 -3.43
N LYS A 377 14.34 -3.87 -2.60
CA LYS A 377 14.81 -3.73 -1.22
C LYS A 377 13.71 -3.21 -0.29
N ASN A 378 13.50 -3.91 0.82
CA ASN A 378 12.62 -3.50 1.88
C ASN A 378 13.21 -2.35 2.72
N PRO A 379 12.38 -1.50 3.36
CA PRO A 379 12.85 -0.50 4.32
C PRO A 379 13.60 -1.15 5.48
N ARG A 380 14.63 -0.46 5.97
CA ARG A 380 15.36 -0.89 7.17
C ARG A 380 14.60 -0.58 8.45
N ASN A 381 13.90 0.54 8.46
CA ASN A 381 13.06 0.99 9.57
C ASN A 381 11.79 1.63 9.02
N TYR A 382 10.66 1.12 9.47
CA TYR A 382 9.36 1.55 8.95
C TYR A 382 9.05 3.02 9.31
N PHE A 383 9.34 3.45 10.55
CA PHE A 383 9.09 4.83 10.95
C PHE A 383 10.00 5.81 10.21
N GLU A 384 11.30 5.51 10.18
CA GLU A 384 12.31 6.38 9.58
C GLU A 384 12.07 6.58 8.08
N GLU A 385 11.78 5.50 7.34
CA GLU A 385 11.71 5.54 5.88
C GLU A 385 10.27 5.63 5.36
N VAL A 386 9.27 4.98 5.98
CA VAL A 386 7.89 4.92 5.46
C VAL A 386 6.99 5.96 6.12
N GLU A 387 7.10 6.16 7.44
CA GLU A 387 6.30 7.18 8.13
C GLU A 387 6.82 8.59 7.86
N GLN A 388 8.13 8.79 7.82
CA GLN A 388 8.73 10.10 7.63
C GLN A 388 8.88 10.55 6.17
N VAL A 389 8.68 9.67 5.18
CA VAL A 389 8.74 10.10 3.78
C VAL A 389 7.66 11.15 3.48
N ALA A 390 8.07 12.22 2.80
CA ALA A 390 7.24 13.31 2.36
C ALA A 390 7.27 13.39 0.83
N PHE A 391 6.09 13.36 0.22
CA PHE A 391 5.93 13.54 -1.24
C PHE A 391 5.24 14.87 -1.52
N CYS A 392 5.53 15.47 -2.67
CA CYS A 392 4.78 16.61 -3.19
C CYS A 392 4.81 16.62 -4.72
N PRO A 393 3.65 16.75 -5.39
CA PRO A 393 3.60 16.84 -6.85
C PRO A 393 4.37 18.04 -7.44
N SER A 394 4.73 19.03 -6.63
CA SER A 394 5.56 20.17 -7.05
C SER A 394 7.07 19.87 -7.05
N HIS A 395 7.50 18.72 -6.56
CA HIS A 395 8.90 18.30 -6.67
C HIS A 395 9.13 17.74 -8.08
N LEU A 396 9.66 18.58 -8.96
CA LEU A 396 9.85 18.29 -10.39
C LEU A 396 11.30 18.64 -10.79
N PRO A 397 11.95 17.84 -11.64
CA PRO A 397 13.21 18.22 -12.27
C PRO A 397 12.95 19.17 -13.45
N PRO A 398 13.97 19.91 -13.92
CA PRO A 398 13.88 20.67 -15.17
C PRO A 398 13.43 19.78 -16.33
N GLY A 399 12.47 20.25 -17.14
CA GLY A 399 11.91 19.48 -18.25
C GLY A 399 10.57 18.78 -17.94
N ILE A 400 10.08 18.92 -16.72
CA ILE A 400 8.72 18.54 -16.31
C ILE A 400 8.08 19.73 -15.62
N ASP A 401 6.83 20.04 -15.98
CA ASP A 401 6.07 21.14 -15.38
C ASP A 401 4.61 20.73 -15.14
N VAL A 402 3.89 21.52 -14.38
CA VAL A 402 2.48 21.32 -14.04
C VAL A 402 1.56 21.97 -15.06
N THR A 403 0.28 21.66 -14.97
CA THR A 403 -0.80 22.32 -15.74
C THR A 403 -1.73 23.08 -14.82
N ALA A 404 -2.72 23.77 -15.41
CA ALA A 404 -3.73 24.53 -14.68
C ALA A 404 -4.90 23.65 -14.14
N ASP A 405 -4.77 22.33 -14.12
CA ASP A 405 -5.73 21.42 -13.50
C ASP A 405 -6.05 21.89 -12.07
N PRO A 406 -7.33 22.22 -11.74
CA PRO A 406 -7.68 22.84 -10.46
C PRO A 406 -7.40 21.93 -9.24
N LEU A 407 -7.49 20.61 -9.42
CA LEU A 407 -7.14 19.67 -8.38
C LEU A 407 -5.62 19.59 -8.18
N LEU A 408 -4.84 19.56 -9.27
CA LEU A 408 -3.37 19.56 -9.21
C LEU A 408 -2.85 20.80 -8.49
N GLN A 409 -3.36 21.98 -8.85
CA GLN A 409 -2.92 23.25 -8.27
C GLN A 409 -3.11 23.28 -6.74
N GLY A 410 -4.24 22.79 -6.23
CA GLY A 410 -4.45 22.65 -4.79
C GLY A 410 -3.50 21.65 -4.11
N ARG A 411 -3.11 20.59 -4.81
CA ARG A 411 -2.16 19.60 -4.32
C ARG A 411 -0.74 20.14 -4.16
N LEU A 412 -0.33 21.11 -5.00
CA LEU A 412 1.01 21.71 -4.92
C LEU A 412 1.26 22.42 -3.59
N PHE A 413 0.21 22.97 -2.99
CA PHE A 413 0.27 23.61 -1.67
C PHE A 413 0.05 22.61 -0.53
N SER A 414 -1.00 21.79 -0.59
CA SER A 414 -1.47 20.93 0.50
C SER A 414 -0.41 19.96 1.00
N TYR A 415 0.38 19.37 0.10
CA TYR A 415 1.43 18.41 0.45
C TYR A 415 2.59 19.03 1.23
N LEU A 416 2.91 20.29 0.98
CA LEU A 416 3.94 21.01 1.75
C LEU A 416 3.40 21.42 3.13
N ASP A 417 2.18 21.97 3.18
CA ASP A 417 1.55 22.45 4.40
C ASP A 417 1.40 21.36 5.45
N THR A 418 0.84 20.21 5.07
CA THR A 418 0.59 19.09 5.99
C THR A 418 1.89 18.54 6.61
N GLN A 419 3.01 18.54 5.88
CA GLN A 419 4.29 18.00 6.38
C GLN A 419 4.91 18.86 7.49
N ILE A 420 4.68 20.16 7.50
CA ILE A 420 5.16 21.06 8.56
C ILE A 420 4.66 20.63 9.93
N SER A 421 3.35 20.35 10.04
CA SER A 421 2.75 19.86 11.30
C SER A 421 3.13 18.41 11.57
N ARG A 422 3.00 17.57 10.56
CA ARG A 422 3.15 16.11 10.72
C ARG A 422 4.59 15.71 11.05
N LEU A 423 5.58 16.34 10.43
CA LEU A 423 7.00 16.03 10.60
C LEU A 423 7.71 17.02 11.55
N GLY A 424 6.97 17.97 12.12
CA GLY A 424 7.44 18.79 13.22
C GLY A 424 8.30 20.00 12.84
N GLY A 425 8.21 20.50 11.61
CA GLY A 425 8.91 21.73 11.21
C GLY A 425 9.15 21.85 9.70
N PRO A 426 9.63 23.01 9.25
CA PRO A 426 9.84 23.30 7.83
C PRO A 426 11.00 22.50 7.19
N ASN A 427 11.90 21.96 8.00
CA ASN A 427 13.10 21.27 7.52
C ASN A 427 12.91 19.76 7.29
N PHE A 428 11.67 19.31 7.04
CA PHE A 428 11.38 17.89 6.76
C PHE A 428 12.11 17.36 5.51
N ALA A 429 12.49 18.23 4.57
CA ALA A 429 13.31 17.86 3.43
C ALA A 429 14.75 17.42 3.83
N GLN A 430 15.22 17.76 5.04
CA GLN A 430 16.52 17.34 5.54
C GLN A 430 16.49 15.95 6.22
N LEU A 431 15.34 15.36 6.43
CA LEU A 431 15.24 13.95 6.87
C LEU A 431 15.86 13.03 5.81
N PRO A 432 16.61 12.00 6.19
CA PRO A 432 17.38 11.19 5.25
C PRO A 432 16.59 10.68 4.06
N ILE A 433 15.37 10.17 4.30
CA ILE A 433 14.50 9.63 3.24
C ILE A 433 13.99 10.71 2.27
N ASN A 434 13.93 11.97 2.69
CA ASN A 434 13.43 13.08 1.89
C ASN A 434 14.54 13.88 1.20
N ARG A 435 15.77 13.70 1.66
CA ARG A 435 16.92 14.49 1.19
C ARG A 435 17.24 14.19 -0.27
N PRO A 436 17.36 15.20 -1.13
CA PRO A 436 17.88 15.00 -2.48
C PRO A 436 19.34 14.54 -2.46
N GLN A 437 19.76 13.88 -3.53
CA GLN A 437 21.15 13.46 -3.72
C GLN A 437 22.01 14.59 -4.29
N THR A 438 21.39 15.64 -4.77
CA THR A 438 22.04 16.85 -5.29
C THR A 438 22.35 17.84 -4.14
N PRO A 439 23.35 18.70 -4.30
CA PRO A 439 23.57 19.81 -3.36
C PRO A 439 22.36 20.74 -3.28
N VAL A 440 22.03 21.20 -2.07
CA VAL A 440 20.94 22.15 -1.81
C VAL A 440 21.51 23.48 -1.35
N ASN A 441 21.18 24.58 -2.06
CA ASN A 441 21.57 25.95 -1.76
C ASN A 441 20.35 26.86 -1.92
N ASP A 442 19.39 26.79 -0.98
CA ASP A 442 18.08 27.43 -1.07
C ASP A 442 17.95 28.76 -0.32
N ASN A 443 19.01 29.22 0.35
CA ASN A 443 18.98 30.37 1.24
C ASN A 443 17.96 30.29 2.40
N LEU A 444 17.29 29.16 2.60
CA LEU A 444 16.43 28.93 3.75
C LEU A 444 17.30 28.69 5.00
N ARG A 445 16.86 29.22 6.12
CA ARG A 445 17.66 29.23 7.36
C ARG A 445 16.80 28.90 8.56
N ASP A 446 17.42 28.24 9.52
CA ASP A 446 16.91 28.01 10.87
C ASP A 446 15.62 27.16 10.89
N GLY A 447 14.88 27.18 11.97
CA GLY A 447 13.68 26.41 12.19
C GLY A 447 13.95 25.00 12.76
N MET A 448 12.88 24.35 13.20
CA MET A 448 12.96 23.02 13.81
C MET A 448 13.53 21.99 12.82
N HIS A 449 14.38 21.10 13.35
CA HIS A 449 15.06 20.05 12.61
C HIS A 449 16.09 20.54 11.58
N GLN A 450 16.57 21.78 11.70
CA GLN A 450 17.71 22.23 10.93
C GLN A 450 18.96 21.42 11.30
N VAL A 451 19.47 20.60 10.39
CA VAL A 451 20.68 19.78 10.59
C VAL A 451 21.84 20.17 9.67
N GLY A 452 21.55 20.85 8.56
CA GLY A 452 22.55 21.36 7.64
C GLY A 452 23.30 22.55 8.24
N SER A 453 24.63 22.63 8.00
CA SER A 453 25.45 23.79 8.37
C SER A 453 25.52 24.75 7.18
N HIS A 454 24.98 25.93 7.35
CA HIS A 454 25.05 26.99 6.36
C HIS A 454 26.11 28.02 6.77
N THR A 455 26.96 28.41 5.84
CA THR A 455 27.97 29.44 6.01
C THR A 455 27.63 30.67 5.18
N GLY A 456 28.27 31.80 5.49
CA GLY A 456 27.99 33.05 4.82
C GLY A 456 27.16 34.01 5.66
N VAL A 457 27.16 35.25 5.27
CA VAL A 457 26.54 36.37 6.04
C VAL A 457 25.24 36.90 5.41
N ALA A 458 24.94 36.48 4.19
CA ALA A 458 23.85 37.06 3.40
C ALA A 458 22.94 35.96 2.84
N PRO A 459 21.93 35.44 3.63
CA PRO A 459 20.96 34.45 3.15
C PRO A 459 19.84 35.12 2.33
N TYR A 460 20.22 36.02 1.43
CA TYR A 460 19.30 36.75 0.55
C TYR A 460 20.01 37.14 -0.75
N LYS A 461 19.24 37.40 -1.78
CA LYS A 461 19.72 37.80 -3.09
C LYS A 461 18.89 38.99 -3.63
N PRO A 462 19.51 39.96 -4.33
CA PRO A 462 20.97 40.11 -4.50
C PRO A 462 21.66 40.59 -3.23
N ASN A 463 22.97 40.26 -3.08
CA ASN A 463 23.79 40.80 -2.03
C ASN A 463 25.17 41.18 -2.57
N SER A 464 25.90 42.03 -1.84
CA SER A 464 27.25 42.44 -2.14
C SER A 464 28.26 42.10 -1.04
N LEU A 465 27.84 41.29 -0.07
CA LEU A 465 28.62 40.98 1.13
C LEU A 465 29.26 39.58 1.07
N ASP A 466 28.76 38.70 0.24
CA ASP A 466 29.26 37.33 0.09
C ASP A 466 29.53 37.05 -1.39
N GLU A 467 30.79 37.11 -1.78
CA GLU A 467 31.24 36.86 -3.15
C GLU A 467 31.03 35.40 -3.59
N ASN A 468 30.86 34.46 -2.65
CA ASN A 468 30.66 33.04 -2.91
C ASN A 468 29.20 32.60 -2.72
N ALA A 469 28.26 33.54 -2.60
CA ALA A 469 26.86 33.22 -2.48
C ALA A 469 26.36 32.49 -3.75
N PRO A 470 25.47 31.48 -3.61
CA PRO A 470 24.90 30.76 -4.74
C PRO A 470 24.26 31.73 -5.73
N ALA A 471 24.52 31.52 -7.03
CA ALA A 471 23.93 32.29 -8.13
C ALA A 471 22.78 31.54 -8.76
N GLU A 472 21.91 32.26 -9.48
CA GLU A 472 20.91 31.68 -10.35
C GLU A 472 21.58 30.98 -11.53
N ALA A 473 21.08 29.80 -11.88
CA ALA A 473 21.51 29.04 -13.05
C ALA A 473 20.80 29.58 -14.32
N THR A 474 21.45 29.48 -15.46
CA THR A 474 20.83 29.63 -16.77
C THR A 474 20.15 28.32 -17.19
N VAL A 475 19.31 28.38 -18.23
CA VAL A 475 18.66 27.17 -18.81
C VAL A 475 19.71 26.15 -19.27
N ASP A 476 20.84 26.62 -19.84
CA ASP A 476 21.95 25.76 -20.27
C ASP A 476 22.69 25.11 -19.11
N GLU A 477 22.64 25.72 -17.92
CA GLU A 477 23.18 25.20 -16.67
C GLU A 477 22.17 24.35 -15.88
N GLY A 478 21.00 24.07 -16.46
CA GLY A 478 19.99 23.17 -15.88
C GLY A 478 18.92 23.87 -15.02
N ALA A 479 18.70 25.18 -15.18
CA ALA A 479 17.59 25.85 -14.52
C ALA A 479 16.22 25.36 -15.06
N PHE A 480 15.18 25.55 -14.25
CA PHE A 480 13.78 25.39 -14.73
C PHE A 480 13.51 26.31 -15.91
N ILE A 481 12.62 25.85 -16.77
CA ILE A 481 12.06 26.65 -17.86
C ILE A 481 10.62 27.00 -17.48
N ASP A 482 10.38 28.27 -17.19
CA ASP A 482 9.02 28.78 -17.04
C ASP A 482 8.38 28.95 -18.42
N VAL A 483 7.33 28.15 -18.68
CA VAL A 483 6.62 28.22 -19.97
C VAL A 483 5.59 29.35 -19.92
N PRO A 484 5.71 30.39 -20.78
CA PRO A 484 4.70 31.41 -20.85
C PRO A 484 3.38 30.82 -21.37
N VAL A 485 2.32 30.88 -20.58
CA VAL A 485 0.98 30.44 -20.94
C VAL A 485 0.08 31.69 -21.02
N ALA A 486 -0.60 31.90 -22.16
CA ALA A 486 -1.55 32.96 -22.29
C ALA A 486 -2.77 32.69 -21.41
N VAL A 487 -3.23 33.69 -20.67
CA VAL A 487 -4.46 33.64 -19.88
C VAL A 487 -5.40 34.74 -20.31
N SER A 488 -6.71 34.44 -20.41
CA SER A 488 -7.76 35.41 -20.75
C SER A 488 -9.01 35.11 -19.92
N GLY A 489 -9.85 36.09 -19.67
CA GLY A 489 -11.10 35.96 -18.95
C GLY A 489 -11.19 36.85 -17.72
N GLU A 490 -12.27 36.70 -16.97
CA GLU A 490 -12.58 37.42 -15.74
C GLU A 490 -12.27 36.56 -14.51
N ILE A 491 -11.99 37.18 -13.37
CA ILE A 491 -11.88 36.49 -12.10
C ILE A 491 -13.28 36.05 -11.64
N THR A 492 -13.57 34.77 -11.72
CA THR A 492 -14.88 34.18 -11.40
C THR A 492 -14.74 32.88 -10.61
N ARG A 493 -15.86 32.33 -10.12
CA ARG A 493 -15.98 31.03 -9.47
C ARG A 493 -16.65 29.99 -10.38
N GLU A 494 -16.36 30.02 -11.65
CA GLU A 494 -16.94 29.13 -12.65
C GLU A 494 -15.93 28.10 -13.11
N LEU A 495 -16.39 26.89 -13.42
CA LEU A 495 -15.62 25.85 -14.09
C LEU A 495 -15.93 25.90 -15.60
N PRO A 496 -15.05 25.40 -16.48
CA PRO A 496 -15.33 25.36 -17.91
C PRO A 496 -16.49 24.39 -18.21
N ALA A 497 -17.28 24.69 -19.23
CA ALA A 497 -18.42 23.85 -19.65
C ALA A 497 -18.02 22.43 -20.05
N SER A 498 -16.74 22.20 -20.42
CA SER A 498 -16.18 20.86 -20.67
C SER A 498 -16.19 19.97 -19.43
N PHE A 499 -16.32 20.54 -18.22
CA PHE A 499 -16.43 19.81 -16.96
C PHE A 499 -17.86 19.36 -16.62
N ASP A 500 -18.89 19.78 -17.36
CA ASP A 500 -20.30 19.47 -17.07
C ASP A 500 -20.70 18.03 -17.42
N ASP A 501 -19.91 17.32 -18.22
CA ASP A 501 -20.16 15.92 -18.54
C ASP A 501 -19.64 14.97 -17.43
N HIS A 502 -20.54 14.53 -16.57
CA HIS A 502 -20.22 13.67 -15.44
C HIS A 502 -20.43 12.16 -15.72
N PHE A 503 -21.08 11.79 -16.83
CA PHE A 503 -21.57 10.42 -17.02
C PHE A 503 -20.98 9.67 -18.21
N SER A 504 -20.58 10.34 -19.29
CA SER A 504 -20.09 9.67 -20.51
C SER A 504 -18.94 8.72 -20.23
N GLN A 505 -17.95 9.13 -19.45
CA GLN A 505 -16.81 8.26 -19.13
C GLN A 505 -17.10 7.24 -18.02
N ALA A 506 -18.03 7.51 -17.12
CA ALA A 506 -18.55 6.52 -16.20
C ALA A 506 -19.22 5.38 -16.95
N ARG A 507 -20.04 5.72 -17.99
CA ARG A 507 -20.62 4.73 -18.91
C ARG A 507 -19.55 4.00 -19.73
N LEU A 508 -18.60 4.73 -20.31
CA LEU A 508 -17.48 4.15 -21.05
C LEU A 508 -16.80 3.05 -20.19
N PHE A 509 -16.47 3.35 -18.94
CA PHE A 509 -15.88 2.38 -18.04
C PHE A 509 -16.79 1.15 -17.85
N TYR A 510 -18.06 1.37 -17.49
CA TYR A 510 -19.00 0.28 -17.23
C TYR A 510 -19.17 -0.67 -18.42
N ILE A 511 -19.40 -0.14 -19.63
CA ILE A 511 -19.58 -0.98 -20.83
C ILE A 511 -18.29 -1.62 -21.35
N SER A 512 -17.13 -1.17 -20.88
CA SER A 512 -15.84 -1.76 -21.20
C SER A 512 -15.51 -2.99 -20.36
N LEU A 513 -16.23 -3.18 -19.25
CA LEU A 513 -16.10 -4.33 -18.37
C LEU A 513 -16.73 -5.57 -19.00
N THR A 514 -16.15 -6.75 -18.74
CA THR A 514 -16.78 -8.04 -19.06
C THR A 514 -18.07 -8.23 -18.27
N GLU A 515 -18.94 -9.13 -18.70
CA GLU A 515 -20.17 -9.45 -17.96
C GLU A 515 -19.91 -9.85 -16.51
N LEU A 516 -18.81 -10.54 -16.25
CA LEU A 516 -18.40 -10.93 -14.91
C LEU A 516 -17.97 -9.71 -14.07
N GLU A 517 -17.15 -8.82 -14.62
CA GLU A 517 -16.75 -7.59 -13.93
C GLU A 517 -17.95 -6.67 -13.66
N GLN A 518 -18.91 -6.59 -14.60
CA GLN A 518 -20.19 -5.88 -14.40
C GLN A 518 -21.01 -6.50 -13.29
N TYR A 519 -21.04 -7.83 -13.20
CA TYR A 519 -21.69 -8.55 -12.10
C TYR A 519 -21.03 -8.21 -10.76
N HIS A 520 -19.69 -8.27 -10.66
CA HIS A 520 -18.95 -7.89 -9.44
C HIS A 520 -19.21 -6.44 -9.04
N LEU A 521 -19.26 -5.52 -9.99
CA LEU A 521 -19.58 -4.12 -9.75
C LEU A 521 -21.00 -3.95 -9.20
N THR A 522 -21.98 -4.65 -9.77
CA THR A 522 -23.38 -4.64 -9.32
C THR A 522 -23.53 -5.16 -7.89
N GLU A 523 -22.85 -6.28 -7.57
CA GLU A 523 -22.80 -6.83 -6.21
C GLU A 523 -22.15 -5.86 -5.22
N ALA A 524 -21.06 -5.19 -5.62
CA ALA A 524 -20.39 -4.21 -4.79
C ALA A 524 -21.28 -3.00 -4.47
N LEU A 525 -21.94 -2.44 -5.49
CA LEU A 525 -22.90 -1.33 -5.32
C LEU A 525 -24.06 -1.75 -4.39
N SER A 526 -24.61 -2.93 -4.61
CA SER A 526 -25.71 -3.47 -3.79
C SER A 526 -25.26 -3.69 -2.34
N PHE A 527 -24.06 -4.21 -2.12
CA PHE A 527 -23.49 -4.41 -0.78
C PHE A 527 -23.26 -3.08 -0.04
N GLU A 528 -22.59 -2.13 -0.70
CA GLU A 528 -22.22 -0.87 -0.09
C GLU A 528 -23.46 -0.01 0.22
N LEU A 529 -24.37 0.16 -0.73
CA LEU A 529 -25.66 0.84 -0.53
C LEU A 529 -26.55 0.11 0.47
N GLY A 530 -26.50 -1.22 0.51
CA GLY A 530 -27.21 -2.03 1.49
C GLY A 530 -26.80 -1.79 2.94
N LYS A 531 -25.61 -1.18 3.18
CA LYS A 531 -25.15 -0.76 4.51
C LYS A 531 -25.66 0.61 4.93
N CYS A 532 -26.19 1.40 3.99
CA CYS A 532 -26.76 2.71 4.30
C CYS A 532 -28.10 2.55 5.02
N TYR A 533 -28.38 3.46 5.97
CA TYR A 533 -29.67 3.51 6.69
C TYR A 533 -30.67 4.41 5.98
N GLU A 534 -30.23 5.51 5.36
CA GLU A 534 -31.08 6.51 4.74
C GLU A 534 -31.54 6.09 3.34
N GLU A 535 -32.83 5.79 3.19
CA GLU A 535 -33.42 5.36 1.91
C GLU A 535 -33.30 6.45 0.83
N ALA A 536 -33.46 7.72 1.21
CA ALA A 536 -33.33 8.84 0.26
C ALA A 536 -31.95 8.94 -0.38
N VAL A 537 -30.89 8.55 0.33
CA VAL A 537 -29.52 8.51 -0.21
C VAL A 537 -29.40 7.39 -1.25
N LYS A 538 -29.95 6.21 -0.97
CA LYS A 538 -29.96 5.07 -1.90
C LYS A 538 -30.74 5.41 -3.18
N VAL A 539 -31.96 5.93 -3.04
CA VAL A 539 -32.81 6.31 -4.18
C VAL A 539 -32.12 7.33 -5.06
N ARG A 540 -31.51 8.37 -4.47
CA ARG A 540 -30.72 9.37 -5.23
C ARG A 540 -29.60 8.72 -6.03
N TYR A 541 -28.87 7.79 -5.43
CA TYR A 541 -27.76 7.16 -6.14
C TYR A 541 -28.24 6.19 -7.23
N LEU A 542 -29.41 5.56 -7.11
CA LEU A 542 -30.04 4.81 -8.19
C LEU A 542 -30.35 5.71 -9.39
N ASP A 543 -30.82 6.95 -9.17
CA ASP A 543 -31.02 7.94 -10.24
C ASP A 543 -29.68 8.28 -10.93
N VAL A 544 -28.59 8.42 -10.16
CA VAL A 544 -27.23 8.62 -10.72
C VAL A 544 -26.81 7.43 -11.59
N LEU A 545 -27.03 6.20 -11.13
CA LEU A 545 -26.71 4.98 -11.89
C LEU A 545 -27.51 4.88 -13.19
N ALA A 546 -28.77 5.35 -13.22
CA ALA A 546 -29.59 5.35 -14.43
C ALA A 546 -28.98 6.20 -15.58
N HIS A 547 -28.20 7.23 -15.28
CA HIS A 547 -27.44 7.99 -16.27
C HIS A 547 -26.22 7.23 -16.82
N VAL A 548 -25.78 6.18 -16.12
CA VAL A 548 -24.68 5.32 -16.57
C VAL A 548 -25.23 4.16 -17.39
N ASP A 549 -26.14 3.38 -16.79
CA ASP A 549 -26.81 2.24 -17.42
C ASP A 549 -28.09 1.88 -16.68
N GLN A 550 -29.20 1.83 -17.42
CA GLN A 550 -30.53 1.57 -16.86
C GLN A 550 -30.62 0.19 -16.22
N LYS A 551 -30.05 -0.85 -16.86
CA LYS A 551 -30.10 -2.22 -16.36
C LYS A 551 -29.29 -2.37 -15.07
N LEU A 552 -28.14 -1.69 -14.98
CA LEU A 552 -27.35 -1.62 -13.75
C LEU A 552 -28.18 -1.04 -12.60
N ALA A 553 -28.80 0.12 -12.84
CA ALA A 553 -29.62 0.81 -11.83
C ALA A 553 -30.81 -0.04 -11.36
N GLU A 554 -31.53 -0.67 -12.30
CA GLU A 554 -32.66 -1.57 -12.00
C GLU A 554 -32.22 -2.78 -11.20
N THR A 555 -31.09 -3.42 -11.56
CA THR A 555 -30.60 -4.60 -10.84
C THR A 555 -30.17 -4.25 -9.41
N VAL A 556 -29.51 -3.12 -9.21
CA VAL A 556 -29.15 -2.64 -7.86
C VAL A 556 -30.41 -2.30 -7.06
N ALA A 557 -31.42 -1.66 -7.68
CA ALA A 557 -32.71 -1.36 -7.03
C ALA A 557 -33.42 -2.64 -6.58
N ASP A 558 -33.48 -3.67 -7.44
CA ASP A 558 -34.06 -4.98 -7.10
C ASP A 558 -33.34 -5.62 -5.91
N ASN A 559 -32.00 -5.60 -5.90
CA ASN A 559 -31.19 -6.14 -4.80
C ASN A 559 -31.42 -5.39 -3.47
N LEU A 560 -31.75 -4.09 -3.54
CA LEU A 560 -32.04 -3.26 -2.36
C LEU A 560 -33.52 -3.29 -1.97
N GLY A 561 -34.40 -3.88 -2.78
CA GLY A 561 -35.85 -3.87 -2.58
C GLY A 561 -36.47 -2.48 -2.77
N LEU A 562 -35.90 -1.64 -3.63
CA LEU A 562 -36.32 -0.27 -3.91
C LEU A 562 -36.98 -0.15 -5.28
N PRO A 563 -37.82 0.89 -5.52
CA PRO A 563 -38.39 1.16 -6.84
C PRO A 563 -37.30 1.41 -7.89
N HIS A 564 -37.56 0.98 -9.13
CA HIS A 564 -36.67 1.31 -10.25
C HIS A 564 -36.64 2.82 -10.50
N PRO A 565 -35.47 3.41 -10.76
CA PRO A 565 -35.38 4.81 -11.15
C PRO A 565 -35.97 5.03 -12.53
N ALA A 566 -36.37 6.28 -12.81
CA ALA A 566 -36.81 6.65 -14.14
C ALA A 566 -35.67 6.48 -15.16
N ALA A 567 -36.04 6.03 -16.38
CA ALA A 567 -35.06 5.89 -17.44
C ALA A 567 -34.46 7.25 -17.83
N GLN A 568 -33.12 7.28 -17.94
CA GLN A 568 -32.36 8.44 -18.31
C GLN A 568 -31.74 8.29 -19.71
N GLU A 569 -31.44 9.40 -20.34
CA GLU A 569 -30.63 9.40 -21.56
C GLU A 569 -29.19 9.05 -21.20
N VAL A 570 -28.61 8.09 -21.92
CA VAL A 570 -27.22 7.64 -21.70
C VAL A 570 -26.35 8.04 -22.89
N ALA A 571 -25.09 8.33 -22.61
CA ALA A 571 -24.14 8.70 -23.65
C ALA A 571 -23.88 7.54 -24.62
N ASP A 572 -23.77 7.86 -25.92
CA ASP A 572 -23.32 6.93 -26.96
C ASP A 572 -21.78 6.94 -26.98
N VAL A 573 -21.17 5.93 -26.32
CA VAL A 573 -19.72 5.79 -26.19
C VAL A 573 -19.28 4.39 -26.60
N GLN A 574 -18.05 4.25 -27.07
CA GLN A 574 -17.51 2.95 -27.48
C GLN A 574 -16.65 2.34 -26.37
N PRO A 575 -16.73 1.01 -26.12
CA PRO A 575 -15.95 0.35 -25.09
C PRO A 575 -14.44 0.38 -25.40
N SER A 576 -13.62 0.50 -24.37
CA SER A 576 -12.16 0.39 -24.44
C SER A 576 -11.69 -0.93 -23.81
N LYS A 577 -10.98 -1.74 -24.58
CA LYS A 577 -10.49 -3.04 -24.11
C LYS A 577 -9.43 -2.93 -23.00
N ALA A 578 -8.71 -1.80 -22.96
CA ALA A 578 -7.68 -1.56 -21.95
C ALA A 578 -8.24 -1.39 -20.53
N LEU A 579 -9.56 -1.16 -20.39
CA LEU A 579 -10.21 -0.93 -19.10
C LEU A 579 -10.61 -2.22 -18.36
N SER A 580 -10.76 -3.35 -19.06
CA SER A 580 -10.95 -4.67 -18.44
C SER A 580 -9.61 -5.26 -17.98
N GLN A 581 -9.63 -6.00 -16.87
CA GLN A 581 -8.45 -6.70 -16.33
C GLN A 581 -8.49 -8.23 -16.56
N ILE A 582 -9.52 -8.75 -17.21
CA ILE A 582 -9.74 -10.20 -17.45
C ILE A 582 -9.34 -10.55 -18.88
N GLY A 583 -8.82 -11.77 -19.07
CA GLY A 583 -8.60 -12.39 -20.39
C GLY A 583 -7.14 -12.44 -20.87
N GLY A 584 -6.17 -12.10 -20.04
CA GLY A 584 -4.74 -12.24 -20.31
C GLY A 584 -4.11 -13.47 -19.65
N THR A 585 -2.84 -13.74 -20.02
CA THR A 585 -1.95 -14.66 -19.30
C THR A 585 -0.70 -13.90 -18.84
N TRP A 586 -0.24 -14.20 -17.62
CA TRP A 586 0.74 -13.40 -16.92
C TRP A 586 1.81 -14.26 -16.26
N PRO A 587 2.99 -13.71 -15.95
CA PRO A 587 3.99 -14.39 -15.15
C PRO A 587 3.43 -14.81 -13.77
N ILE A 588 3.92 -15.93 -13.26
CA ILE A 588 3.44 -16.52 -12.00
C ILE A 588 4.43 -16.34 -10.85
N ASP A 589 5.46 -15.55 -11.03
CA ASP A 589 6.52 -15.31 -10.05
C ASP A 589 5.94 -14.76 -8.73
N GLY A 590 6.38 -15.33 -7.62
CA GLY A 590 5.92 -14.97 -6.29
C GLY A 590 4.47 -15.40 -5.95
N ARG A 591 3.79 -16.20 -6.81
CA ARG A 591 2.50 -16.80 -6.45
C ARG A 591 2.69 -17.86 -5.40
N GLN A 592 1.77 -17.92 -4.43
CA GLN A 592 1.81 -18.87 -3.32
C GLN A 592 0.96 -20.10 -3.63
N VAL A 593 1.57 -21.30 -3.51
CA VAL A 593 0.90 -22.57 -3.79
C VAL A 593 0.86 -23.42 -2.52
N GLY A 594 -0.32 -23.61 -1.95
CA GLY A 594 -0.52 -24.49 -0.80
C GLY A 594 -0.43 -25.96 -1.21
N ILE A 595 0.45 -26.73 -0.59
CA ILE A 595 0.56 -28.18 -0.79
C ILE A 595 0.03 -28.85 0.49
N LEU A 596 -1.19 -29.39 0.39
CA LEU A 596 -1.93 -29.96 1.52
C LEU A 596 -1.59 -31.45 1.69
N ILE A 597 -0.85 -31.77 2.73
CA ILE A 597 -0.34 -33.12 3.00
C ILE A 597 -0.72 -33.62 4.40
N SER A 598 -0.65 -34.95 4.61
CA SER A 598 -0.40 -35.53 5.93
C SER A 598 1.12 -35.68 6.15
N THR A 599 1.55 -35.58 7.40
CA THR A 599 2.95 -35.92 7.76
C THR A 599 3.26 -37.39 7.56
N ASP A 600 2.27 -38.23 7.34
CA ASP A 600 2.35 -39.69 7.20
C ASP A 600 2.33 -40.08 5.71
N LEU A 601 3.38 -39.69 5.00
CA LEU A 601 3.58 -39.99 3.57
C LEU A 601 4.39 -41.28 3.44
N ASP A 602 3.99 -42.16 2.51
CA ASP A 602 4.88 -43.26 2.08
C ASP A 602 6.06 -42.72 1.25
N ASP A 603 7.06 -43.52 1.02
CA ASP A 603 8.31 -43.13 0.35
C ASP A 603 8.08 -42.61 -1.07
N ASP A 604 7.13 -43.19 -1.82
CA ASP A 604 6.84 -42.81 -3.19
C ASP A 604 6.08 -41.46 -3.22
N ALA A 605 5.08 -41.27 -2.35
CA ALA A 605 4.37 -40.00 -2.20
C ALA A 605 5.31 -38.88 -1.71
N ALA A 606 6.15 -39.18 -0.70
CA ALA A 606 7.14 -38.21 -0.20
C ALA A 606 8.11 -37.75 -1.28
N LYS A 607 8.59 -38.67 -2.13
CA LYS A 607 9.45 -38.34 -3.27
C LYS A 607 8.72 -37.50 -4.33
N ALA A 608 7.45 -37.85 -4.64
CA ALA A 608 6.63 -37.10 -5.60
C ALA A 608 6.32 -35.67 -5.11
N VAL A 609 6.01 -35.49 -3.83
CA VAL A 609 5.81 -34.17 -3.20
C VAL A 609 7.11 -33.37 -3.20
N GLY A 610 8.26 -34.01 -2.90
CA GLY A 610 9.56 -33.34 -2.97
C GLY A 610 9.86 -32.79 -4.37
N LYS A 611 9.58 -33.59 -5.42
CA LYS A 611 9.73 -33.14 -6.80
C LYS A 611 8.76 -32.00 -7.14
N LEU A 612 7.51 -32.06 -6.71
CA LEU A 612 6.53 -30.99 -6.90
C LEU A 612 7.03 -29.66 -6.29
N VAL A 613 7.54 -29.70 -5.06
CA VAL A 613 8.11 -28.52 -4.40
C VAL A 613 9.27 -27.93 -5.21
N ASP A 614 10.22 -28.79 -5.66
CA ASP A 614 11.36 -28.35 -6.49
C ASP A 614 10.88 -27.75 -7.83
N ASP A 615 9.91 -28.37 -8.51
CA ASP A 615 9.38 -27.90 -9.81
C ASP A 615 8.62 -26.55 -9.69
N LEU A 616 7.81 -26.38 -8.67
CA LEU A 616 7.09 -25.12 -8.39
C LEU A 616 8.06 -24.00 -8.01
N PHE A 617 9.03 -24.30 -7.19
CA PHE A 617 10.08 -23.34 -6.83
C PHE A 617 10.91 -22.91 -8.06
N ALA A 618 11.28 -23.85 -8.90
CA ALA A 618 12.00 -23.57 -10.16
C ALA A 618 11.16 -22.74 -11.15
N ALA A 619 9.83 -22.79 -11.05
CA ALA A 619 8.91 -21.96 -11.81
C ALA A 619 8.72 -20.54 -11.24
N GLY A 620 9.45 -20.16 -10.19
CA GLY A 620 9.35 -18.85 -9.55
C GLY A 620 8.21 -18.71 -8.52
N THR A 621 7.42 -19.77 -8.27
CA THR A 621 6.36 -19.73 -7.26
C THR A 621 6.91 -20.02 -5.86
N THR A 622 6.09 -19.74 -4.84
CA THR A 622 6.40 -20.04 -3.44
C THR A 622 5.54 -21.22 -2.96
N PRO A 623 6.05 -22.46 -2.99
CA PRO A 623 5.34 -23.62 -2.45
C PRO A 623 5.32 -23.58 -0.93
N LEU A 624 4.13 -23.74 -0.33
CA LEU A 624 3.90 -23.77 1.11
C LEU A 624 3.37 -25.13 1.53
N LEU A 625 4.17 -25.90 2.28
CA LEU A 625 3.73 -27.18 2.85
C LEU A 625 2.80 -26.94 4.03
N VAL A 626 1.61 -27.54 3.98
CA VAL A 626 0.58 -27.46 5.02
C VAL A 626 0.28 -28.86 5.54
N ALA A 627 0.44 -29.08 6.85
CA ALA A 627 0.24 -30.37 7.47
C ALA A 627 -0.43 -30.27 8.87
N GLU A 628 -0.63 -31.39 9.55
CA GLU A 628 -1.26 -31.42 10.88
C GLU A 628 -0.38 -30.84 11.98
N LYS A 629 0.94 -30.87 11.79
CA LYS A 629 1.94 -30.48 12.79
C LYS A 629 3.03 -29.65 12.12
N GLY A 630 3.61 -28.74 12.85
CA GLY A 630 4.84 -28.08 12.49
C GLY A 630 6.06 -29.03 12.57
N GLY A 631 7.23 -28.48 12.30
CA GLY A 631 8.49 -29.23 12.26
C GLY A 631 8.91 -29.53 10.82
N THR A 632 9.48 -30.71 10.58
CA THR A 632 9.99 -31.11 9.26
C THR A 632 9.32 -32.40 8.79
N VAL A 633 9.24 -32.58 7.49
CA VAL A 633 8.86 -33.84 6.84
C VAL A 633 9.97 -34.25 5.87
N SER A 634 10.27 -35.53 5.78
CA SER A 634 11.28 -36.05 4.85
C SER A 634 10.67 -36.22 3.47
N LEU A 635 11.11 -35.46 2.49
CA LEU A 635 10.67 -35.51 1.11
C LEU A 635 11.79 -35.97 0.19
N GLY A 636 11.75 -37.25 -0.21
CA GLY A 636 12.78 -37.83 -1.07
C GLY A 636 14.19 -37.81 -0.44
N GLY A 637 14.28 -37.92 0.90
CA GLY A 637 15.54 -37.90 1.64
C GLY A 637 16.07 -36.53 2.03
N LYS A 638 15.31 -35.48 1.79
CA LYS A 638 15.57 -34.10 2.28
C LYS A 638 14.55 -33.75 3.35
N ASP A 639 14.99 -33.21 4.48
CA ASP A 639 14.10 -32.66 5.50
C ASP A 639 13.62 -31.27 5.08
N VAL A 640 12.32 -31.13 4.87
CA VAL A 640 11.68 -29.87 4.47
C VAL A 640 10.77 -29.39 5.59
N SER A 641 10.85 -28.12 5.93
CA SER A 641 10.04 -27.50 6.97
C SER A 641 8.57 -27.39 6.56
N ILE A 642 7.66 -27.74 7.47
CA ILE A 642 6.22 -27.44 7.32
C ILE A 642 6.02 -25.94 7.48
N SER A 643 5.48 -25.30 6.45
CA SER A 643 5.28 -23.84 6.41
C SER A 643 4.13 -23.40 7.31
N ARG A 644 3.05 -24.18 7.34
CA ARG A 644 1.84 -23.91 8.13
C ARG A 644 1.27 -25.22 8.68
N THR A 645 0.57 -25.14 9.79
CA THR A 645 -0.33 -26.22 10.20
C THR A 645 -1.75 -25.91 9.70
N TYR A 646 -2.62 -26.91 9.56
CA TYR A 646 -4.02 -26.67 9.19
C TYR A 646 -4.75 -25.72 10.16
N LEU A 647 -4.33 -25.67 11.43
CA LEU A 647 -4.87 -24.71 12.41
C LEU A 647 -4.50 -23.26 12.09
N THR A 648 -3.35 -23.04 11.47
CA THR A 648 -2.80 -21.70 11.21
C THR A 648 -2.84 -21.29 9.73
N ALA A 649 -3.14 -22.23 8.83
CA ALA A 649 -3.28 -21.97 7.42
C ALA A 649 -4.65 -21.35 7.11
N SER A 650 -4.68 -20.48 6.12
CA SER A 650 -5.92 -19.92 5.57
C SER A 650 -5.91 -19.95 4.05
N SER A 651 -7.07 -20.12 3.43
CA SER A 651 -7.25 -20.07 1.97
C SER A 651 -6.73 -18.79 1.33
N ILE A 652 -6.75 -17.68 2.07
CA ILE A 652 -6.29 -16.37 1.60
C ILE A 652 -4.79 -16.35 1.28
N GLU A 653 -3.99 -17.20 1.93
CA GLU A 653 -2.55 -17.29 1.71
C GLU A 653 -2.19 -17.90 0.34
N PHE A 654 -3.09 -18.68 -0.26
CA PHE A 654 -2.80 -19.46 -1.46
C PHE A 654 -3.44 -18.86 -2.71
N ASP A 655 -2.71 -18.80 -3.81
CA ASP A 655 -3.24 -18.51 -5.15
C ASP A 655 -3.76 -19.79 -5.83
N ALA A 656 -3.18 -20.95 -5.47
CA ALA A 656 -3.61 -22.27 -5.88
C ALA A 656 -3.33 -23.28 -4.75
N ALA A 657 -3.97 -24.45 -4.80
CA ALA A 657 -3.65 -25.55 -3.90
C ALA A 657 -3.47 -26.87 -4.61
N VAL A 658 -2.53 -27.70 -4.13
CA VAL A 658 -2.36 -29.10 -4.49
C VAL A 658 -2.76 -29.97 -3.30
N VAL A 659 -3.79 -30.77 -3.47
CA VAL A 659 -4.43 -31.59 -2.44
C VAL A 659 -3.91 -33.02 -2.58
N VAL A 660 -2.95 -33.41 -1.72
CA VAL A 660 -2.31 -34.73 -1.84
C VAL A 660 -3.04 -35.77 -0.98
N ASN A 661 -2.90 -35.69 0.32
CA ASN A 661 -3.54 -36.60 1.27
C ASN A 661 -3.80 -35.92 2.62
N PRO A 662 -4.48 -34.76 2.66
CA PRO A 662 -4.74 -34.09 3.91
C PRO A 662 -5.64 -34.93 4.82
N PRO A 663 -5.53 -34.79 6.16
CA PRO A 663 -6.44 -35.49 7.06
C PRO A 663 -7.86 -34.98 6.94
N ALA A 664 -8.83 -35.84 7.23
CA ALA A 664 -10.25 -35.46 7.26
C ALA A 664 -10.56 -34.57 8.47
N LYS A 665 -10.40 -33.25 8.31
CA LYS A 665 -10.63 -32.22 9.34
C LYS A 665 -11.47 -31.06 8.81
N THR A 666 -12.17 -30.40 9.72
CA THR A 666 -12.99 -29.22 9.40
C THR A 666 -12.15 -28.09 8.78
N ASP A 667 -10.95 -27.86 9.30
CA ASP A 667 -10.05 -26.81 8.80
C ASP A 667 -9.68 -27.03 7.32
N VAL A 668 -9.37 -28.28 6.95
CA VAL A 668 -9.10 -28.68 5.55
C VAL A 668 -10.31 -28.39 4.67
N ASN A 669 -11.50 -28.81 5.13
CA ASN A 669 -12.74 -28.59 4.38
C ASN A 669 -13.03 -27.10 4.18
N THR A 670 -12.80 -26.28 5.19
CA THR A 670 -12.93 -24.80 5.11
C THR A 670 -12.00 -24.23 4.06
N ILE A 671 -10.70 -24.56 4.12
CA ILE A 671 -9.71 -24.09 3.14
C ILE A 671 -10.14 -24.46 1.71
N LEU A 672 -10.55 -25.73 1.47
CA LEU A 672 -10.93 -26.19 0.13
C LEU A 672 -12.21 -25.51 -0.39
N SER A 673 -13.23 -25.38 0.45
CA SER A 673 -14.47 -24.72 0.07
C SER A 673 -14.30 -23.22 -0.19
N GLU A 674 -13.42 -22.55 0.54
CA GLU A 674 -13.06 -21.14 0.30
C GLU A 674 -12.24 -20.99 -0.99
N LEU A 675 -11.26 -21.86 -1.26
CA LEU A 675 -10.52 -21.84 -2.54
C LEU A 675 -11.45 -21.99 -3.74
N GLU A 676 -12.47 -22.85 -3.65
CA GLU A 676 -13.49 -23.00 -4.69
C GLU A 676 -14.29 -21.71 -4.88
N ARG A 677 -14.90 -21.15 -3.81
CA ARG A 677 -15.69 -19.92 -3.87
C ARG A 677 -14.88 -18.71 -4.34
N HIS A 678 -13.59 -18.67 -3.96
CA HIS A 678 -12.69 -17.62 -4.38
C HIS A 678 -12.10 -17.82 -5.78
N LYS A 679 -12.63 -18.80 -6.55
CA LYS A 679 -12.21 -19.05 -7.95
C LYS A 679 -10.73 -19.43 -8.10
N LYS A 680 -10.11 -19.99 -7.08
CA LYS A 680 -8.69 -20.37 -7.09
C LYS A 680 -8.49 -21.77 -7.69
N ALA A 681 -7.34 -22.01 -8.31
CA ALA A 681 -7.00 -23.30 -8.89
C ALA A 681 -6.80 -24.37 -7.80
N ILE A 682 -7.31 -25.58 -8.05
CA ILE A 682 -7.15 -26.75 -7.17
C ILE A 682 -6.71 -27.95 -7.98
N VAL A 683 -5.61 -28.60 -7.57
CA VAL A 683 -5.14 -29.85 -8.18
C VAL A 683 -5.25 -30.97 -7.17
N ALA A 684 -6.11 -31.96 -7.44
CA ALA A 684 -6.32 -33.14 -6.59
C ALA A 684 -5.42 -34.30 -7.02
N VAL A 685 -4.69 -34.87 -6.08
CA VAL A 685 -3.75 -35.99 -6.34
C VAL A 685 -4.37 -37.31 -5.90
N GLY A 686 -4.49 -38.24 -6.82
CA GLY A 686 -4.99 -39.59 -6.58
C GLY A 686 -6.40 -39.63 -5.98
N ASP A 687 -6.73 -40.74 -5.34
CA ASP A 687 -8.03 -40.91 -4.70
C ASP A 687 -8.14 -40.14 -3.37
N ALA A 688 -7.04 -39.96 -2.64
CA ALA A 688 -7.04 -39.22 -1.38
C ALA A 688 -7.37 -37.72 -1.60
N GLY A 689 -6.79 -37.10 -2.62
CA GLY A 689 -7.11 -35.73 -3.00
C GLY A 689 -8.60 -35.58 -3.41
N LYS A 690 -9.14 -36.52 -4.18
CA LYS A 690 -10.56 -36.52 -4.58
C LYS A 690 -11.48 -36.66 -3.37
N GLN A 691 -11.17 -37.57 -2.43
CA GLN A 691 -11.94 -37.76 -1.20
C GLN A 691 -11.94 -36.50 -0.32
N ALA A 692 -10.83 -35.77 -0.28
CA ALA A 692 -10.76 -34.52 0.45
C ALA A 692 -11.67 -33.43 -0.18
N LEU A 693 -11.74 -33.36 -1.51
CA LEU A 693 -12.69 -32.48 -2.21
C LEU A 693 -14.14 -32.85 -1.91
N GLU A 694 -14.47 -34.14 -1.96
CA GLU A 694 -15.83 -34.63 -1.65
C GLU A 694 -16.21 -34.28 -0.19
N ALA A 695 -15.31 -34.49 0.76
CA ALA A 695 -15.51 -34.14 2.17
C ALA A 695 -15.75 -32.62 2.37
N ALA A 696 -15.10 -31.79 1.57
CA ALA A 696 -15.29 -30.33 1.55
C ALA A 696 -16.52 -29.91 0.72
N ARG A 697 -17.24 -30.83 0.08
CA ARG A 697 -18.37 -30.58 -0.84
C ARG A 697 -17.97 -29.78 -2.09
N VAL A 698 -16.71 -29.89 -2.50
CA VAL A 698 -16.19 -29.30 -3.73
C VAL A 698 -16.38 -30.29 -4.88
N GLN A 699 -17.04 -29.87 -5.96
CA GLN A 699 -17.29 -30.73 -7.12
C GLN A 699 -16.03 -30.83 -7.98
N ALA A 700 -15.55 -32.06 -8.19
CA ALA A 700 -14.28 -32.31 -8.86
C ALA A 700 -14.29 -32.09 -10.39
N ASP A 701 -15.45 -31.95 -11.01
CA ASP A 701 -15.66 -31.77 -12.45
C ASP A 701 -15.81 -30.29 -12.88
N GLN A 702 -15.65 -29.35 -11.94
CA GLN A 702 -15.73 -27.92 -12.24
C GLN A 702 -14.46 -27.40 -12.94
N PRO A 703 -14.57 -26.32 -13.73
CA PRO A 703 -13.42 -25.63 -14.28
C PRO A 703 -12.36 -25.29 -13.20
N GLY A 704 -11.08 -25.46 -13.54
CA GLY A 704 -9.96 -25.16 -12.64
C GLY A 704 -9.74 -26.13 -11.50
N ILE A 705 -10.47 -27.27 -11.48
CA ILE A 705 -10.19 -28.41 -10.62
C ILE A 705 -9.65 -29.54 -11.48
N VAL A 706 -8.38 -29.87 -11.29
CA VAL A 706 -7.69 -30.87 -12.11
C VAL A 706 -7.29 -32.05 -11.23
N ALA A 707 -7.56 -33.28 -11.71
CA ALA A 707 -7.11 -34.49 -11.06
C ALA A 707 -5.85 -35.06 -11.73
N VAL A 708 -4.86 -35.41 -10.94
CA VAL A 708 -3.61 -36.07 -11.39
C VAL A 708 -3.38 -37.34 -10.56
N ASP A 709 -2.63 -38.29 -11.13
CA ASP A 709 -2.40 -39.57 -10.44
C ASP A 709 -1.39 -39.44 -9.29
N THR A 710 -0.34 -38.59 -9.47
CA THR A 710 0.78 -38.43 -8.53
C THR A 710 1.17 -36.96 -8.37
N ALA A 711 1.72 -36.57 -7.24
CA ALA A 711 2.02 -35.17 -6.91
C ALA A 711 3.02 -34.52 -7.88
N ASP A 712 4.00 -35.25 -8.39
CA ASP A 712 4.99 -34.77 -9.36
C ASP A 712 4.38 -34.36 -10.72
N LYS A 713 3.12 -34.71 -11.01
CA LYS A 713 2.40 -34.29 -12.19
C LYS A 713 1.55 -33.04 -11.97
N ALA A 714 1.48 -32.50 -10.75
CA ALA A 714 0.63 -31.37 -10.42
C ALA A 714 1.21 -30.00 -10.82
N ALA A 715 2.53 -29.90 -11.02
CA ALA A 715 3.20 -28.63 -11.29
C ALA A 715 2.70 -27.94 -12.58
N ASP A 716 2.54 -28.68 -13.68
CA ASP A 716 2.12 -28.12 -14.96
C ASP A 716 0.68 -27.58 -14.94
N PRO A 717 -0.34 -28.35 -14.45
CA PRO A 717 -1.68 -27.79 -14.26
C PRO A 717 -1.74 -26.56 -13.35
N VAL A 718 -0.95 -26.54 -12.26
CA VAL A 718 -0.88 -25.37 -11.38
C VAL A 718 -0.36 -24.15 -12.13
N LYS A 719 0.75 -24.28 -12.89
CA LYS A 719 1.34 -23.18 -13.67
C LYS A 719 0.35 -22.63 -14.71
N GLU A 720 -0.30 -23.53 -15.45
CA GLU A 720 -1.26 -23.14 -16.48
C GLU A 720 -2.45 -22.36 -15.90
N LEU A 721 -3.04 -22.83 -14.81
CA LEU A 721 -4.16 -22.18 -14.16
C LEU A 721 -3.78 -20.86 -13.49
N LEU A 722 -2.60 -20.80 -12.88
CA LEU A 722 -2.10 -19.56 -12.25
C LEU A 722 -1.82 -18.45 -13.25
N ALA A 723 -1.44 -18.78 -14.47
CA ALA A 723 -1.18 -17.80 -15.53
C ALA A 723 -2.42 -16.94 -15.86
N SER A 724 -3.63 -17.46 -15.64
CA SER A 724 -4.91 -16.75 -15.80
C SER A 724 -5.41 -16.12 -14.49
N HIS A 725 -4.66 -16.19 -13.41
CA HIS A 725 -4.96 -15.69 -12.06
C HIS A 725 -6.09 -16.45 -11.36
N ARG A 726 -7.28 -16.44 -11.89
CA ARG A 726 -8.49 -17.06 -11.31
C ARG A 726 -9.25 -17.85 -12.40
N VAL A 727 -10.03 -18.79 -11.97
CA VAL A 727 -10.92 -19.61 -12.82
C VAL A 727 -12.28 -18.94 -12.84
N TRP A 728 -12.40 -17.89 -13.65
CA TRP A 728 -13.57 -17.03 -13.67
C TRP A 728 -14.84 -17.66 -14.23
N ASP A 729 -14.71 -18.74 -14.98
CA ASP A 729 -15.79 -19.50 -15.59
C ASP A 729 -16.39 -20.61 -14.69
N ARG A 730 -15.98 -20.66 -13.42
CA ARG A 730 -16.50 -21.57 -12.39
C ARG A 730 -17.66 -20.97 -11.60
#